data_3a15e6a1251a5fa6ca4564843a6a6aa5
#
_entry.id   3a15e6a1251a5fa6ca4564843a6a6aa5
#
_cell.length_a   1.000
_cell.length_b   1.000
_cell.length_c   1.000
_cell.angle_alpha   90.00
_cell.angle_beta   90.00
_cell.angle_gamma   90.00
#
_symmetry.space_group_name_H-M   'P 1'
#
loop_
_entity.id
_entity.type
_entity.pdbx_description
1 polymer ?
#
loop_
_entity_poly.entity_id
_entity_poly.type
_entity_poly.pdbx_seq_one_letter_code
_entity_poly.pdbx_strand_id
1 'polypeptide(L)'
;MKTIVKSQLPVLALEIDEEGTVAQKSMQMTRQGQLENTLLDALYPGIRVATVEIPGAELDDYGRAKVEQALAQFRVGGVEYRLIGASGSAKNGRFYAVNKEFEKPIAERFQQWPEAAITYFGILISPCKVRIEELDVRVLVVDDHTLGTNDCRGWIRRSLFEKLDLPARHFYQFRLAFNRTQAKGSFKVMENDVAEQIGADIILPKSSMKPALPEKSALVKLCFGDAQLFRGPVVLGIREISRQLEYESSYTLLTHAPEDSIDLEVLPHALEQVRKLKATVDENDFEELFRLLGTSNTSRPMHGNEDATEDGEYTSAERTVVEAALKADGSGQLVKFPFINNQLQRILCRWAYKLCTAGGFRLPAFALADDGYLALHNGRVYSGSNWMPEDHAITSLGSRRLLEVRYPIRAKDDLLPLKSLNGSDTVERLINDLRRQGSSMSEPEAVQQIVIGQLRLEHTITLHSKTAAKNGGDYDFDVVCVVEEQRFPRWVEDRFSHRETFSNEKDKRKKRRSAWWNLPQVAVSAKGNGIGIITDLMTSCMAAGRPDLAELLAKELQAALDALKHGTMPNQDVIVSVRKQVITAPWLRLKDGKRAGDLPLHLTVSPTDKIGRLYNVIRKELDDFFSDVRPLADFRGLIVNGRFDREMYKEAGQIATVYGVNISLILKKREKYQQEVTDAQAELNACDMNDAVARRKAFRRRNTAKAALHWYEERSRQEMRNMIHLVRKWAERKSKNAYDWLAALYAITCKGSKSTGSIVFYAFPQELVNMIAERTGGRPVTVAIPDLVDGDVYIDEDGNVYLVDQVGDGQGQIIERETFLMQVTRRGDLIYDHGRTQRIHPVEFESGRAEVRDGKLELLGSKQKPKVLKPKLEDDK
;
A
#
# COMPACT_ATOMS: atom_id res chain seq x y z
N MET A 1 11.06 -15.86 31.91
CA MET A 1 11.29 -16.26 30.49
C MET A 1 10.51 -15.28 29.62
N LYS A 2 11.14 -14.61 28.63
CA LYS A 2 10.39 -13.76 27.69
C LYS A 2 9.55 -14.68 26.80
N THR A 3 8.22 -14.51 26.86
CA THR A 3 7.25 -15.31 26.10
C THR A 3 6.97 -14.72 24.70
N ILE A 4 7.83 -13.82 24.21
CA ILE A 4 7.69 -13.26 22.86
C ILE A 4 8.06 -14.34 21.86
N VAL A 5 7.07 -14.75 21.07
CA VAL A 5 7.24 -15.72 19.99
C VAL A 5 7.51 -14.96 18.70
N LYS A 6 8.57 -15.34 17.98
CA LYS A 6 8.80 -14.88 16.59
C LYS A 6 8.49 -16.04 15.66
N SER A 7 7.54 -15.84 14.77
CA SER A 7 7.17 -16.82 13.76
C SER A 7 7.04 -16.14 12.39
N GLN A 8 7.23 -16.92 11.34
CA GLN A 8 7.04 -16.48 9.96
C GLN A 8 6.17 -17.52 9.26
N LEU A 9 5.03 -17.09 8.72
CA LEU A 9 4.13 -17.91 7.94
C LEU A 9 4.34 -17.61 6.45
N PRO A 10 4.90 -18.57 5.67
CA PRO A 10 5.04 -18.42 4.23
C PRO A 10 3.67 -18.32 3.55
N VAL A 11 3.52 -17.41 2.61
CA VAL A 11 2.30 -17.20 1.83
C VAL A 11 2.61 -17.34 0.34
N LEU A 12 1.93 -18.26 -0.31
CA LEU A 12 2.03 -18.46 -1.75
C LEU A 12 1.16 -17.41 -2.47
N ALA A 13 1.75 -16.61 -3.36
CA ALA A 13 1.00 -15.64 -4.15
C ALA A 13 0.53 -16.28 -5.46
N LEU A 14 -0.78 -16.30 -5.69
CA LEU A 14 -1.42 -16.87 -6.86
C LEU A 14 -2.25 -15.83 -7.58
N GLU A 15 -2.38 -15.99 -8.89
CA GLU A 15 -3.34 -15.26 -9.70
C GLU A 15 -4.20 -16.22 -10.52
N ILE A 16 -5.41 -15.82 -10.81
CA ILE A 16 -6.32 -16.52 -11.71
C ILE A 16 -6.54 -15.63 -12.91
N ASP A 17 -6.41 -16.19 -14.11
CA ASP A 17 -6.75 -15.49 -15.34
C ASP A 17 -8.25 -15.57 -15.68
N GLU A 18 -8.66 -14.91 -16.75
CA GLU A 18 -10.06 -14.88 -17.21
C GLU A 18 -10.56 -16.26 -17.70
N GLU A 19 -9.65 -17.15 -18.05
CA GLU A 19 -9.94 -18.53 -18.45
C GLU A 19 -10.00 -19.50 -17.26
N GLY A 20 -9.78 -18.99 -16.04
CA GLY A 20 -9.80 -19.79 -14.81
C GLY A 20 -8.49 -20.56 -14.57
N THR A 21 -7.41 -20.22 -15.26
CA THR A 21 -6.10 -20.83 -15.02
C THR A 21 -5.47 -20.23 -13.76
N VAL A 22 -5.08 -21.09 -12.84
CA VAL A 22 -4.37 -20.67 -11.61
C VAL A 22 -2.88 -20.73 -11.87
N ALA A 23 -2.22 -19.59 -11.76
CA ALA A 23 -0.78 -19.45 -11.90
C ALA A 23 -0.15 -18.92 -10.60
N GLN A 24 1.06 -19.38 -10.29
CA GLN A 24 1.85 -18.77 -9.24
C GLN A 24 2.41 -17.45 -9.78
N LYS A 25 2.11 -16.35 -9.10
CA LYS A 25 2.86 -15.11 -9.33
C LYS A 25 4.32 -15.42 -9.00
N SER A 26 5.22 -15.07 -9.91
CA SER A 26 6.64 -15.14 -9.58
C SER A 26 6.80 -14.44 -8.23
N MET A 27 7.55 -15.04 -7.30
CA MET A 27 7.80 -14.47 -5.96
C MET A 27 8.59 -13.17 -6.08
N GLN A 28 8.07 -12.25 -6.87
CA GLN A 28 8.71 -10.97 -7.11
C GLN A 28 8.40 -10.06 -5.95
N MET A 29 9.43 -9.94 -5.10
CA MET A 29 9.77 -8.69 -4.46
C MET A 29 8.72 -8.02 -3.60
N THR A 30 7.91 -8.78 -2.96
CA THR A 30 7.26 -8.26 -1.81
C THR A 30 7.84 -9.01 -0.61
N ARG A 31 8.21 -8.30 0.44
CA ARG A 31 8.28 -8.84 1.80
C ARG A 31 6.98 -9.57 2.19
N GLN A 32 6.09 -9.76 1.25
CA GLN A 32 4.76 -10.36 1.29
C GLN A 32 4.78 -11.90 1.24
N GLY A 33 5.90 -12.50 0.91
CA GLY A 33 6.02 -13.97 0.97
C GLY A 33 5.97 -14.54 2.39
N GLN A 34 6.00 -13.68 3.42
CA GLN A 34 6.00 -14.13 4.82
C GLN A 34 5.19 -13.18 5.68
N LEU A 35 4.25 -13.74 6.45
CA LEU A 35 3.49 -13.01 7.44
C LEU A 35 4.07 -13.28 8.83
N GLU A 36 4.43 -12.23 9.55
CA GLU A 36 5.08 -12.34 10.84
C GLU A 36 4.04 -12.43 11.97
N ASN A 37 4.29 -13.33 12.93
CA ASN A 37 3.59 -13.41 14.20
C ASN A 37 2.06 -13.45 14.08
N THR A 38 1.52 -14.18 13.08
CA THR A 38 0.06 -14.31 12.92
C THR A 38 -0.55 -15.15 14.04
N LEU A 39 -1.84 -14.99 14.32
CA LEU A 39 -2.55 -15.90 15.20
C LEU A 39 -2.77 -17.27 14.54
N LEU A 40 -2.82 -17.30 13.21
CA LEU A 40 -3.15 -18.46 12.41
C LEU A 40 -2.15 -19.60 12.59
N ASP A 41 -0.85 -19.31 12.50
CA ASP A 41 0.20 -20.32 12.65
C ASP A 41 0.34 -20.83 14.09
N ALA A 42 -0.01 -20.01 15.09
CA ALA A 42 -0.08 -20.46 16.47
C ALA A 42 -1.24 -21.43 16.73
N LEU A 43 -2.39 -21.19 16.12
CA LEU A 43 -3.60 -21.99 16.28
C LEU A 43 -3.62 -23.25 15.42
N TYR A 44 -2.96 -23.22 14.27
CA TYR A 44 -2.95 -24.28 13.27
C TYR A 44 -1.52 -24.55 12.78
N PRO A 45 -0.68 -25.20 13.59
CA PRO A 45 0.68 -25.54 13.21
C PRO A 45 0.73 -26.37 11.92
N GLY A 46 1.59 -25.99 10.98
CA GLY A 46 1.73 -26.68 9.69
C GLY A 46 0.75 -26.22 8.60
N ILE A 47 -0.05 -25.21 8.88
CA ILE A 47 -0.95 -24.62 7.87
C ILE A 47 -0.15 -24.01 6.71
N ARG A 48 -0.65 -24.21 5.49
CA ARG A 48 -0.14 -23.57 4.28
C ARG A 48 -1.16 -22.56 3.78
N VAL A 49 -0.69 -21.38 3.44
CA VAL A 49 -1.55 -20.27 3.04
C VAL A 49 -1.18 -19.81 1.63
N ALA A 50 -2.20 -19.52 0.84
CA ALA A 50 -2.04 -18.83 -0.42
C ALA A 50 -2.91 -17.58 -0.46
N THR A 51 -2.41 -16.51 -1.07
CA THR A 51 -3.24 -15.39 -1.53
C THR A 51 -3.60 -15.63 -2.98
N VAL A 52 -4.87 -15.42 -3.31
CA VAL A 52 -5.37 -15.58 -4.66
C VAL A 52 -5.89 -14.23 -5.16
N GLU A 53 -5.32 -13.75 -6.25
CA GLU A 53 -5.76 -12.53 -6.91
C GLU A 53 -6.65 -12.88 -8.10
N ILE A 54 -7.82 -12.24 -8.16
CA ILE A 54 -8.79 -12.43 -9.23
C ILE A 54 -8.57 -11.37 -10.30
N PRO A 55 -8.78 -11.66 -11.61
CA PRO A 55 -8.56 -10.72 -12.69
C PRO A 55 -9.27 -9.38 -12.48
N GLY A 56 -8.59 -8.27 -12.78
CA GLY A 56 -9.11 -6.91 -12.61
C GLY A 56 -10.17 -6.49 -13.62
N ALA A 57 -10.38 -7.33 -14.62
CA ALA A 57 -11.29 -7.05 -15.71
C ALA A 57 -12.75 -7.34 -15.33
N GLU A 58 -13.68 -6.62 -15.94
CA GLU A 58 -15.08 -7.02 -15.95
C GLU A 58 -15.18 -8.36 -16.68
N LEU A 59 -15.50 -9.41 -15.97
CA LEU A 59 -15.70 -10.74 -16.56
C LEU A 59 -17.11 -10.81 -17.16
N ASP A 60 -17.23 -11.38 -18.35
CA ASP A 60 -18.52 -11.81 -18.87
C ASP A 60 -19.02 -13.03 -18.08
N ASP A 61 -20.26 -13.44 -18.29
CA ASP A 61 -20.88 -14.56 -17.54
C ASP A 61 -20.11 -15.87 -17.68
N TYR A 62 -19.47 -16.09 -18.83
CA TYR A 62 -18.66 -17.28 -19.08
C TYR A 62 -17.32 -17.23 -18.32
N GLY A 63 -16.62 -16.11 -18.38
CA GLY A 63 -15.40 -15.93 -17.61
C GLY A 63 -15.65 -15.96 -16.10
N ARG A 64 -16.79 -15.40 -15.63
CA ARG A 64 -17.21 -15.52 -14.24
C ARG A 64 -17.36 -16.97 -13.81
N ALA A 65 -18.10 -17.77 -14.59
CA ALA A 65 -18.33 -19.18 -14.26
C ALA A 65 -17.00 -19.98 -14.20
N LYS A 66 -16.07 -19.70 -15.12
CA LYS A 66 -14.75 -20.34 -15.12
C LYS A 66 -13.92 -19.96 -13.89
N VAL A 67 -13.86 -18.67 -13.57
CA VAL A 67 -13.11 -18.19 -12.40
C VAL A 67 -13.75 -18.72 -11.10
N GLU A 68 -15.07 -18.74 -10.99
CA GLU A 68 -15.77 -19.33 -9.85
C GLU A 68 -15.45 -20.83 -9.68
N GLN A 69 -15.45 -21.58 -10.79
CA GLN A 69 -15.10 -23.00 -10.78
C GLN A 69 -13.65 -23.23 -10.36
N ALA A 70 -12.72 -22.43 -10.88
CA ALA A 70 -11.32 -22.50 -10.51
C ALA A 70 -11.10 -22.16 -9.04
N LEU A 71 -11.79 -21.14 -8.52
CA LEU A 71 -11.70 -20.73 -7.11
C LEU A 71 -12.30 -21.76 -6.15
N ALA A 72 -13.28 -22.53 -6.58
CA ALA A 72 -13.94 -23.54 -5.73
C ALA A 72 -12.96 -24.62 -5.27
N GLN A 73 -12.02 -24.99 -6.15
CA GLN A 73 -10.99 -25.98 -5.85
C GLN A 73 -9.83 -25.82 -6.82
N PHE A 74 -8.64 -25.64 -6.30
CA PHE A 74 -7.42 -25.60 -7.12
C PHE A 74 -6.27 -26.33 -6.44
N ARG A 75 -5.32 -26.76 -7.26
CA ARG A 75 -4.09 -27.40 -6.78
C ARG A 75 -2.88 -26.64 -7.28
N VAL A 76 -1.98 -26.40 -6.37
CA VAL A 76 -0.69 -25.81 -6.70
C VAL A 76 0.35 -26.62 -5.94
N GLY A 77 1.32 -27.13 -6.70
CA GLY A 77 2.37 -27.90 -6.10
C GLY A 77 1.87 -29.14 -5.37
N GLY A 78 0.90 -29.94 -5.94
CA GLY A 78 0.32 -31.15 -5.31
C GLY A 78 -0.56 -30.89 -4.10
N VAL A 79 -0.57 -29.66 -3.55
CA VAL A 79 -1.43 -29.28 -2.43
C VAL A 79 -2.77 -28.76 -2.97
N GLU A 80 -3.85 -29.35 -2.45
CA GLU A 80 -5.19 -28.85 -2.72
C GLU A 80 -5.52 -27.70 -1.77
N TYR A 81 -5.88 -26.55 -2.34
CA TYR A 81 -6.26 -25.34 -1.61
C TYR A 81 -7.75 -25.08 -1.69
N ARG A 82 -8.28 -24.47 -0.62
CA ARG A 82 -9.66 -24.01 -0.51
C ARG A 82 -9.68 -22.55 -0.09
N LEU A 83 -10.52 -21.76 -0.74
CA LEU A 83 -10.77 -20.40 -0.26
C LEU A 83 -11.42 -20.45 1.11
N ILE A 84 -10.94 -19.60 2.01
CA ILE A 84 -11.44 -19.57 3.39
C ILE A 84 -11.88 -18.17 3.81
N GLY A 85 -11.37 -17.12 3.20
CA GLY A 85 -11.70 -15.76 3.58
C GLY A 85 -11.13 -14.72 2.62
N ALA A 86 -11.44 -13.48 2.94
CA ALA A 86 -10.93 -12.32 2.23
C ALA A 86 -9.88 -11.61 3.07
N SER A 87 -8.89 -11.00 2.43
CA SER A 87 -8.04 -10.02 3.10
C SER A 87 -8.82 -8.72 3.35
N GLY A 88 -8.36 -7.87 4.27
CA GLY A 88 -8.90 -6.51 4.39
C GLY A 88 -8.80 -5.75 3.07
N SER A 89 -7.80 -6.08 2.21
CA SER A 89 -7.64 -5.62 0.83
C SER A 89 -8.45 -6.42 -0.21
N ALA A 90 -9.43 -7.22 0.20
CA ALA A 90 -10.35 -7.89 -0.73
C ALA A 90 -11.05 -6.92 -1.69
N LYS A 91 -11.08 -5.65 -1.38
CA LYS A 91 -11.42 -4.56 -2.29
C LYS A 91 -10.57 -4.58 -3.57
N ASN A 92 -9.35 -5.09 -3.50
CA ASN A 92 -8.44 -5.27 -4.63
C ASN A 92 -8.55 -6.66 -5.28
N GLY A 93 -9.53 -7.48 -4.88
CA GLY A 93 -9.75 -8.81 -5.42
C GLY A 93 -8.80 -9.87 -4.89
N ARG A 94 -8.19 -9.66 -3.72
CA ARG A 94 -7.27 -10.61 -3.10
C ARG A 94 -7.97 -11.43 -2.01
N PHE A 95 -7.87 -12.74 -2.10
CA PHE A 95 -8.51 -13.69 -1.20
C PHE A 95 -7.48 -14.65 -0.61
N TYR A 96 -7.80 -15.23 0.55
CA TYR A 96 -6.96 -16.23 1.19
C TYR A 96 -7.51 -17.64 0.95
N ALA A 97 -6.59 -18.54 0.67
CA ALA A 97 -6.84 -19.97 0.60
C ALA A 97 -5.88 -20.70 1.56
N VAL A 98 -6.34 -21.82 2.09
CA VAL A 98 -5.56 -22.71 2.94
C VAL A 98 -5.57 -24.12 2.37
N ASN A 99 -4.56 -24.95 2.75
CA ASN A 99 -4.57 -26.34 2.39
C ASN A 99 -5.82 -27.02 2.98
N LYS A 100 -6.42 -27.91 2.20
CA LYS A 100 -7.74 -28.53 2.42
C LYS A 100 -7.93 -29.13 3.81
N GLU A 101 -6.89 -29.70 4.38
CA GLU A 101 -6.94 -30.34 5.70
C GLU A 101 -7.30 -29.36 6.83
N PHE A 102 -7.02 -28.05 6.66
CA PHE A 102 -7.35 -27.01 7.62
C PHE A 102 -8.70 -26.29 7.32
N GLU A 103 -9.32 -26.54 6.18
CA GLU A 103 -10.64 -25.95 5.84
C GLU A 103 -11.67 -26.23 6.94
N LYS A 104 -11.83 -27.49 7.33
CA LYS A 104 -12.81 -27.89 8.33
C LYS A 104 -12.49 -27.33 9.73
N PRO A 105 -11.27 -27.49 10.27
CA PRO A 105 -10.93 -26.90 11.56
C PRO A 105 -11.15 -25.40 11.66
N ILE A 106 -10.89 -24.66 10.57
CA ILE A 106 -11.11 -23.20 10.53
C ILE A 106 -12.60 -22.91 10.40
N ALA A 107 -13.34 -23.63 9.52
CA ALA A 107 -14.77 -23.45 9.34
C ALA A 107 -15.57 -23.71 10.63
N GLU A 108 -15.15 -24.67 11.46
CA GLU A 108 -15.76 -24.95 12.78
C GLU A 108 -15.69 -23.76 13.72
N ARG A 109 -14.67 -22.89 13.63
CA ARG A 109 -14.60 -21.65 14.40
C ARG A 109 -15.70 -20.66 14.02
N PHE A 110 -16.18 -20.71 12.77
CA PHE A 110 -17.22 -19.83 12.24
C PHE A 110 -18.56 -20.55 12.02
N GLN A 111 -18.72 -21.75 12.55
CA GLN A 111 -19.88 -22.61 12.25
C GLN A 111 -21.25 -21.95 12.54
N GLN A 112 -21.33 -21.14 13.59
CA GLN A 112 -22.56 -20.45 13.96
C GLN A 112 -22.82 -19.19 13.13
N TRP A 113 -21.76 -18.59 12.56
CA TRP A 113 -21.80 -17.39 11.72
C TRP A 113 -20.90 -17.59 10.49
N PRO A 114 -21.34 -18.43 9.53
CA PRO A 114 -20.51 -18.75 8.37
C PRO A 114 -20.17 -17.52 7.50
N GLU A 115 -20.99 -16.49 7.52
CA GLU A 115 -20.73 -15.20 6.88
C GLU A 115 -19.56 -14.43 7.52
N ALA A 116 -19.30 -14.66 8.78
CA ALA A 116 -18.21 -14.02 9.48
C ALA A 116 -16.84 -14.53 9.01
N ALA A 117 -16.75 -15.76 8.51
CA ALA A 117 -15.50 -16.32 7.99
C ALA A 117 -14.93 -15.46 6.86
N ILE A 118 -15.79 -15.02 5.93
CA ILE A 118 -15.37 -14.21 4.79
C ILE A 118 -14.65 -12.92 5.23
N THR A 119 -15.19 -12.28 6.27
CA THR A 119 -14.73 -10.96 6.72
C THR A 119 -13.66 -11.05 7.81
N TYR A 120 -13.80 -12.02 8.72
CA TYR A 120 -13.01 -12.04 9.95
C TYR A 120 -11.90 -13.09 9.98
N PHE A 121 -11.75 -13.91 8.94
CA PHE A 121 -10.56 -14.74 8.78
C PHE A 121 -9.29 -13.88 8.77
N GLY A 122 -9.38 -12.68 8.21
CA GLY A 122 -8.30 -11.69 8.23
C GLY A 122 -7.74 -11.37 9.63
N ILE A 123 -8.51 -11.59 10.71
CA ILE A 123 -8.01 -11.40 12.08
C ILE A 123 -6.92 -12.42 12.41
N LEU A 124 -7.12 -13.66 12.01
CA LEU A 124 -6.20 -14.76 12.30
C LEU A 124 -4.90 -14.65 11.49
N ILE A 125 -4.99 -14.15 10.27
CA ILE A 125 -3.85 -14.07 9.34
C ILE A 125 -3.16 -12.70 9.37
N SER A 126 -3.69 -11.71 10.07
CA SER A 126 -3.06 -10.39 10.19
C SER A 126 -1.64 -10.51 10.77
N PRO A 127 -0.61 -9.94 10.12
CA PRO A 127 0.72 -9.88 10.71
C PRO A 127 0.70 -8.99 11.96
N CYS A 128 1.45 -9.38 12.99
CA CYS A 128 1.58 -8.65 14.23
C CYS A 128 3.06 -8.29 14.48
N LYS A 129 3.29 -7.12 15.05
CA LYS A 129 4.63 -6.66 15.45
C LYS A 129 5.21 -7.51 16.56
N VAL A 130 4.35 -7.95 17.47
CA VAL A 130 4.68 -8.82 18.60
C VAL A 130 3.49 -9.72 18.89
N ARG A 131 3.81 -10.96 19.32
CA ARG A 131 2.81 -11.96 19.73
C ARG A 131 3.28 -12.61 21.02
N ILE A 132 2.31 -12.83 21.94
CA ILE A 132 2.50 -13.65 23.14
C ILE A 132 1.45 -14.76 23.17
N GLU A 133 1.82 -15.87 23.82
CA GLU A 133 0.96 -17.01 24.09
C GLU A 133 0.97 -17.24 25.60
N GLU A 134 -0.19 -17.15 26.21
CA GLU A 134 -0.34 -17.26 27.66
C GLU A 134 -1.39 -18.33 28.00
N LEU A 135 -1.13 -19.13 29.03
CA LEU A 135 -1.95 -20.31 29.33
C LEU A 135 -3.12 -20.02 30.25
N ASP A 136 -3.01 -19.01 31.11
CA ASP A 136 -4.02 -18.70 32.13
C ASP A 136 -4.29 -17.19 32.15
N VAL A 137 -5.22 -16.75 31.33
CA VAL A 137 -5.65 -15.34 31.23
C VAL A 137 -7.15 -15.26 31.44
N ARG A 138 -7.57 -14.30 32.25
CA ARG A 138 -8.99 -14.00 32.52
C ARG A 138 -9.46 -12.94 31.54
N VAL A 139 -10.29 -13.34 30.57
CA VAL A 139 -10.89 -12.44 29.56
C VAL A 139 -12.36 -12.20 29.94
N LEU A 140 -12.68 -10.96 30.25
CA LEU A 140 -14.03 -10.52 30.58
C LEU A 140 -14.65 -9.82 29.36
N VAL A 141 -15.78 -10.33 28.87
CA VAL A 141 -16.56 -9.72 27.79
C VAL A 141 -17.79 -9.05 28.37
N VAL A 142 -17.95 -7.76 28.12
CA VAL A 142 -19.00 -6.91 28.65
C VAL A 142 -19.79 -6.22 27.55
N ASP A 143 -20.95 -5.66 27.87
CA ASP A 143 -21.64 -4.76 26.95
C ASP A 143 -20.80 -3.51 26.70
N ASP A 144 -20.91 -2.95 25.48
CA ASP A 144 -20.27 -1.68 25.15
C ASP A 144 -20.71 -0.60 26.17
N HIS A 145 -19.78 0.27 26.50
CA HIS A 145 -19.90 1.31 27.54
C HIS A 145 -19.85 0.79 28.98
N THR A 146 -19.73 -0.51 29.21
CA THR A 146 -19.54 -1.07 30.54
C THR A 146 -18.06 -1.06 30.91
N LEU A 147 -17.72 -0.74 32.17
CA LEU A 147 -16.34 -0.65 32.64
C LEU A 147 -15.46 0.24 31.74
N GLY A 148 -16.01 1.37 31.29
CA GLY A 148 -15.29 2.31 30.44
C GLY A 148 -14.81 1.73 29.08
N THR A 149 -15.39 0.63 28.64
CA THR A 149 -15.19 0.11 27.27
C THR A 149 -16.01 0.92 26.27
N ASN A 150 -15.68 0.82 25.01
CA ASN A 150 -16.42 1.45 23.93
C ASN A 150 -16.16 0.70 22.64
N ASP A 151 -16.95 0.90 21.63
CA ASP A 151 -16.92 0.29 20.29
C ASP A 151 -15.54 -0.28 19.86
N CYS A 152 -15.38 -1.60 19.97
CA CYS A 152 -14.14 -2.35 19.74
C CYS A 152 -12.92 -1.96 20.62
N ARG A 153 -13.07 -1.08 21.62
CA ARG A 153 -11.96 -0.69 22.48
C ARG A 153 -12.09 -1.30 23.88
N GLY A 154 -11.13 -2.11 24.27
CA GLY A 154 -11.03 -2.81 25.54
C GLY A 154 -9.85 -2.36 26.41
N TRP A 155 -9.59 -3.14 27.47
CA TRP A 155 -8.50 -2.92 28.41
C TRP A 155 -7.61 -4.13 28.51
N ILE A 156 -6.31 -3.89 28.73
CA ILE A 156 -5.33 -4.93 29.05
C ILE A 156 -4.63 -4.58 30.37
N ARG A 157 -4.48 -5.58 31.27
CA ARG A 157 -3.75 -5.43 32.51
C ARG A 157 -2.29 -5.06 32.26
N ARG A 158 -1.73 -4.15 33.05
CA ARG A 158 -0.35 -3.66 32.92
C ARG A 158 0.66 -4.79 32.92
N SER A 159 0.59 -5.72 33.88
CA SER A 159 1.56 -6.83 34.00
C SER A 159 1.51 -7.80 32.81
N LEU A 160 0.35 -7.98 32.17
CA LEU A 160 0.25 -8.75 30.93
C LEU A 160 0.78 -7.97 29.74
N PHE A 161 0.52 -6.66 29.69
CA PHE A 161 1.01 -5.76 28.65
C PHE A 161 2.54 -5.65 28.66
N GLU A 162 3.17 -5.60 29.83
CA GLU A 162 4.63 -5.50 29.96
C GLU A 162 5.37 -6.72 29.35
N LYS A 163 4.72 -7.86 29.21
CA LYS A 163 5.26 -9.02 28.52
C LYS A 163 5.45 -8.78 27.01
N LEU A 164 4.72 -7.84 26.43
CA LEU A 164 4.84 -7.46 25.02
C LEU A 164 6.08 -6.63 24.70
N ASP A 165 6.72 -6.06 25.73
CA ASP A 165 7.92 -5.20 25.59
C ASP A 165 7.68 -3.99 24.65
N LEU A 166 6.55 -3.33 24.82
CA LEU A 166 6.10 -2.18 24.04
C LEU A 166 6.11 -0.90 24.87
N PRO A 167 6.27 0.28 24.25
CA PRO A 167 6.26 1.55 24.95
C PRO A 167 4.92 1.80 25.63
N ALA A 168 4.93 2.31 26.87
CA ALA A 168 3.73 2.72 27.57
C ALA A 168 3.10 3.97 26.95
N ARG A 169 1.86 4.30 27.30
CA ARG A 169 1.14 5.51 26.89
C ARG A 169 0.82 5.66 25.40
N HIS A 170 0.86 4.55 24.65
CA HIS A 170 0.36 4.50 23.28
C HIS A 170 -0.99 3.82 23.21
N PHE A 171 -1.64 3.89 22.05
CA PHE A 171 -2.86 3.20 21.72
C PHE A 171 -2.50 2.01 20.83
N TYR A 172 -3.10 0.85 21.07
CA TYR A 172 -2.66 -0.42 20.47
C TYR A 172 -3.79 -1.11 19.74
N GLN A 173 -3.55 -1.51 18.48
CA GLN A 173 -4.44 -2.40 17.76
C GLN A 173 -4.08 -3.85 18.08
N PHE A 174 -5.05 -4.62 18.55
CA PHE A 174 -4.86 -6.02 18.90
C PHE A 174 -5.58 -7.00 17.98
N ARG A 175 -5.07 -8.23 17.98
CA ARG A 175 -5.70 -9.45 17.51
C ARG A 175 -5.63 -10.46 18.66
N LEU A 176 -6.76 -11.07 19.02
CA LEU A 176 -6.83 -11.99 20.14
C LEU A 176 -7.61 -13.23 19.75
N ALA A 177 -7.07 -14.40 20.07
CA ALA A 177 -7.78 -15.67 19.96
C ALA A 177 -7.84 -16.35 21.34
N PHE A 178 -9.02 -16.79 21.76
CA PHE A 178 -9.29 -17.49 23.00
C PHE A 178 -10.57 -18.32 22.89
N ASN A 179 -10.65 -19.44 23.59
CA ASN A 179 -11.84 -20.27 23.71
C ASN A 179 -12.63 -20.48 22.41
N ARG A 180 -11.95 -20.89 21.31
CA ARG A 180 -12.52 -21.09 19.98
C ARG A 180 -13.16 -19.85 19.34
N THR A 181 -12.98 -18.68 19.92
CA THR A 181 -13.42 -17.40 19.38
C THR A 181 -12.24 -16.47 19.11
N GLN A 182 -12.54 -15.29 18.60
CA GLN A 182 -11.54 -14.29 18.30
C GLN A 182 -12.09 -12.88 18.47
N ALA A 183 -11.17 -11.95 18.70
CA ALA A 183 -11.50 -10.54 18.84
C ALA A 183 -10.49 -9.66 18.09
N LYS A 184 -10.96 -8.52 17.61
CA LYS A 184 -10.12 -7.42 17.14
C LYS A 184 -10.60 -6.13 17.77
N GLY A 185 -9.68 -5.19 17.88
CA GLY A 185 -10.00 -3.87 18.40
C GLY A 185 -8.73 -3.16 18.85
N SER A 186 -8.91 -2.26 19.78
CA SER A 186 -7.82 -1.54 20.40
C SER A 186 -7.78 -1.71 21.91
N PHE A 187 -6.61 -1.48 22.50
CA PHE A 187 -6.42 -1.51 23.94
C PHE A 187 -5.94 -0.18 24.51
N LYS A 188 -6.44 0.13 25.70
CA LYS A 188 -5.79 0.96 26.71
C LYS A 188 -5.28 0.09 27.84
N VAL A 189 -4.23 0.50 28.52
CA VAL A 189 -3.65 -0.24 29.63
C VAL A 189 -4.37 0.15 30.94
N MET A 190 -4.82 -0.85 31.71
CA MET A 190 -5.35 -0.67 33.06
C MET A 190 -4.31 -1.09 34.10
N GLU A 191 -4.33 -0.43 35.27
CA GLU A 191 -3.42 -0.74 36.35
C GLU A 191 -3.70 -2.11 36.96
N ASN A 192 -2.72 -2.72 37.61
CA ASN A 192 -2.84 -4.07 38.14
C ASN A 192 -3.85 -4.18 39.25
N ASP A 193 -3.97 -3.18 40.12
CA ASP A 193 -4.91 -3.11 41.20
C ASP A 193 -6.36 -2.99 40.70
N VAL A 194 -6.58 -2.20 39.65
CA VAL A 194 -7.88 -2.13 38.95
C VAL A 194 -8.27 -3.49 38.39
N ALA A 195 -7.31 -4.16 37.68
CA ALA A 195 -7.51 -5.48 37.07
C ALA A 195 -7.85 -6.55 38.14
N GLU A 196 -7.20 -6.50 39.30
CA GLU A 196 -7.46 -7.41 40.43
C GLU A 196 -8.82 -7.14 41.06
N GLN A 197 -9.19 -5.90 41.27
CA GLN A 197 -10.49 -5.53 41.82
C GLN A 197 -11.65 -5.95 40.92
N ILE A 198 -11.46 -5.90 39.59
CA ILE A 198 -12.43 -6.37 38.58
C ILE A 198 -12.38 -7.89 38.45
N GLY A 199 -11.24 -8.52 38.65
CA GLY A 199 -11.03 -9.96 38.49
C GLY A 199 -10.75 -10.37 37.04
N ALA A 200 -10.22 -9.49 36.20
CA ALA A 200 -9.94 -9.73 34.78
C ALA A 200 -8.58 -9.19 34.35
N ASP A 201 -7.91 -9.88 33.43
CA ASP A 201 -6.64 -9.46 32.85
C ASP A 201 -6.84 -8.75 31.51
N ILE A 202 -7.91 -9.10 30.78
CA ILE A 202 -8.37 -8.42 29.56
C ILE A 202 -9.87 -8.16 29.69
N ILE A 203 -10.30 -6.96 29.34
CA ILE A 203 -11.73 -6.58 29.29
C ILE A 203 -12.05 -6.17 27.85
N LEU A 204 -13.05 -6.79 27.23
CA LEU A 204 -13.48 -6.54 25.87
C LEU A 204 -14.94 -6.11 25.81
N PRO A 205 -15.31 -5.11 25.02
CA PRO A 205 -16.70 -4.89 24.64
C PRO A 205 -17.17 -5.99 23.68
N LYS A 206 -18.47 -6.28 23.67
CA LYS A 206 -19.08 -7.23 22.74
C LYS A 206 -18.79 -6.90 21.28
N SER A 207 -18.70 -5.63 20.92
CA SER A 207 -18.33 -5.15 19.58
C SER A 207 -16.95 -5.64 19.10
N SER A 208 -16.02 -5.94 20.02
CA SER A 208 -14.71 -6.52 19.67
C SER A 208 -14.80 -7.97 19.19
N MET A 209 -15.84 -8.71 19.57
CA MET A 209 -15.97 -10.13 19.26
C MET A 209 -16.34 -10.35 17.79
N LYS A 210 -15.55 -11.17 17.09
CA LYS A 210 -15.68 -11.40 15.65
C LYS A 210 -15.44 -12.88 15.30
N PRO A 211 -16.43 -13.74 15.21
CA PRO A 211 -17.88 -13.48 15.31
C PRO A 211 -18.33 -13.20 16.76
N ALA A 212 -19.56 -12.75 16.90
CA ALA A 212 -20.16 -12.52 18.19
C ALA A 212 -20.16 -13.81 19.07
N LEU A 213 -20.19 -13.65 20.37
CA LEU A 213 -20.21 -14.79 21.29
C LEU A 213 -21.51 -15.61 21.15
N PRO A 214 -21.43 -16.96 21.27
CA PRO A 214 -22.62 -17.79 21.29
C PRO A 214 -23.53 -17.40 22.45
N GLU A 215 -24.84 -17.36 22.21
CA GLU A 215 -25.84 -17.04 23.22
C GLU A 215 -25.83 -17.98 24.45
N LYS A 216 -25.28 -19.19 24.30
CA LYS A 216 -25.19 -20.23 25.35
C LYS A 216 -23.89 -20.23 26.15
N SER A 217 -23.05 -19.20 26.06
CA SER A 217 -21.88 -19.11 26.92
C SER A 217 -22.30 -18.86 28.38
N ALA A 218 -21.56 -19.41 29.33
CA ALA A 218 -21.87 -19.26 30.76
C ALA A 218 -21.86 -17.76 31.15
N LEU A 219 -23.03 -17.24 31.49
CA LEU A 219 -23.18 -15.89 32.03
C LEU A 219 -22.67 -15.89 33.47
N VAL A 220 -21.71 -15.03 33.76
CA VAL A 220 -21.30 -14.71 35.12
C VAL A 220 -22.01 -13.41 35.53
N LYS A 221 -22.89 -13.47 36.49
CA LYS A 221 -23.43 -12.25 37.11
C LYS A 221 -22.31 -11.60 37.92
N LEU A 222 -21.79 -10.55 37.42
CA LEU A 222 -20.87 -9.67 38.14
C LEU A 222 -21.67 -8.46 38.69
N CYS A 223 -21.11 -7.79 39.67
CA CYS A 223 -21.69 -6.55 40.23
C CYS A 223 -21.88 -5.43 39.20
N PHE A 224 -21.37 -5.58 37.99
CA PHE A 224 -21.42 -4.60 36.87
C PHE A 224 -22.45 -4.95 35.79
N GLY A 225 -23.28 -5.98 35.98
CA GLY A 225 -24.24 -6.47 34.99
C GLY A 225 -23.86 -7.83 34.40
N ASP A 226 -24.57 -8.24 33.35
CA ASP A 226 -24.32 -9.52 32.69
C ASP A 226 -23.00 -9.44 31.88
N ALA A 227 -22.00 -10.18 32.36
CA ALA A 227 -20.71 -10.28 31.71
C ALA A 227 -20.34 -11.76 31.49
N GLN A 228 -19.45 -12.00 30.53
CA GLN A 228 -18.96 -13.35 30.26
C GLN A 228 -17.48 -13.41 30.62
N LEU A 229 -17.13 -14.25 31.58
CA LEU A 229 -15.76 -14.48 32.00
C LEU A 229 -15.23 -15.78 31.39
N PHE A 230 -14.11 -15.69 30.70
CA PHE A 230 -13.34 -16.83 30.20
C PHE A 230 -12.01 -16.88 30.93
N ARG A 231 -11.55 -18.08 31.24
CA ARG A 231 -10.22 -18.30 31.81
C ARG A 231 -9.55 -19.41 31.04
N GLY A 232 -8.34 -19.19 30.57
CA GLY A 232 -7.60 -20.19 29.82
C GLY A 232 -6.55 -19.61 28.88
N PRO A 233 -6.12 -20.41 27.92
CA PRO A 233 -5.08 -19.99 26.98
C PRO A 233 -5.56 -18.92 26.01
N VAL A 234 -4.67 -17.97 25.75
CA VAL A 234 -4.85 -16.91 24.76
C VAL A 234 -3.66 -16.79 23.84
N VAL A 235 -3.91 -16.44 22.60
CA VAL A 235 -2.91 -15.95 21.65
C VAL A 235 -3.22 -14.48 21.39
N LEU A 236 -2.32 -13.60 21.79
CA LEU A 236 -2.47 -12.14 21.67
C LEU A 236 -1.38 -11.58 20.77
N GLY A 237 -1.77 -10.93 19.70
CA GLY A 237 -0.89 -10.17 18.82
C GLY A 237 -1.21 -8.68 18.85
N ILE A 238 -0.18 -7.83 18.83
CA ILE A 238 -0.31 -6.39 18.62
C ILE A 238 0.08 -6.10 17.18
N ARG A 239 -0.87 -5.60 16.41
CA ARG A 239 -0.70 -5.27 14.99
C ARG A 239 -0.10 -3.88 14.80
N GLU A 240 -0.72 -2.87 15.40
CA GLU A 240 -0.33 -1.48 15.25
C GLU A 240 -0.20 -0.78 16.61
N ILE A 241 0.63 0.27 16.60
CA ILE A 241 0.88 1.16 17.73
C ILE A 241 0.70 2.56 17.22
N SER A 242 0.01 3.41 17.98
CA SER A 242 -0.14 4.83 17.61
C SER A 242 1.22 5.48 17.47
N ARG A 243 1.41 6.23 16.40
CA ARG A 243 2.67 6.88 16.05
C ARG A 243 2.40 8.20 15.35
N GLN A 244 3.40 9.04 15.29
CA GLN A 244 3.31 10.25 14.50
C GLN A 244 3.08 9.92 13.03
N LEU A 245 2.00 10.45 12.48
CA LEU A 245 1.60 10.27 11.10
C LEU A 245 1.23 11.62 10.51
N GLU A 246 1.53 11.78 9.25
CA GLU A 246 1.05 12.89 8.43
C GLU A 246 0.50 12.32 7.13
N TYR A 247 -0.60 12.86 6.67
CA TYR A 247 -1.20 12.48 5.40
C TYR A 247 -1.13 13.62 4.39
N GLU A 248 -0.72 13.29 3.19
CA GLU A 248 -0.85 14.22 2.08
C GLU A 248 -2.31 14.58 1.84
N SER A 249 -2.58 15.86 1.62
CA SER A 249 -3.88 16.32 1.15
C SER A 249 -4.27 15.65 -0.16
N SER A 250 -5.56 15.55 -0.39
CA SER A 250 -6.11 14.92 -1.60
C SER A 250 -7.11 15.84 -2.29
N TYR A 251 -7.24 15.70 -3.60
CA TYR A 251 -8.27 16.39 -4.33
C TYR A 251 -9.68 16.06 -3.81
N THR A 252 -9.90 14.84 -3.32
CA THR A 252 -11.18 14.46 -2.70
C THR A 252 -11.48 15.32 -1.48
N LEU A 253 -10.47 15.61 -0.66
CA LEU A 253 -10.61 16.49 0.48
C LEU A 253 -10.85 17.94 0.04
N LEU A 254 -10.04 18.45 -0.90
CA LEU A 254 -10.12 19.82 -1.37
C LEU A 254 -11.45 20.15 -2.08
N THR A 255 -12.12 19.19 -2.68
CA THR A 255 -13.45 19.43 -3.26
C THR A 255 -14.49 19.88 -2.23
N HIS A 256 -14.26 19.60 -0.95
CA HIS A 256 -15.12 20.01 0.16
C HIS A 256 -14.66 21.31 0.85
N ALA A 257 -13.49 21.85 0.48
CA ALA A 257 -13.04 23.15 0.97
C ALA A 257 -13.86 24.30 0.34
N PRO A 258 -14.12 25.43 1.04
CA PRO A 258 -14.72 26.59 0.44
C PRO A 258 -13.78 27.25 -0.60
N GLU A 259 -14.34 28.00 -1.54
CA GLU A 259 -13.54 28.61 -2.62
C GLU A 259 -12.47 29.58 -2.10
N ASP A 260 -12.84 30.40 -1.13
CA ASP A 260 -11.92 31.37 -0.51
C ASP A 260 -10.78 30.69 0.27
N SER A 261 -10.99 29.51 0.82
CA SER A 261 -9.91 28.71 1.40
C SER A 261 -8.97 28.17 0.31
N ILE A 262 -9.49 27.72 -0.82
CA ILE A 262 -8.64 27.31 -1.95
C ILE A 262 -7.76 28.47 -2.41
N ASP A 263 -8.33 29.64 -2.59
CA ASP A 263 -7.63 30.81 -3.16
C ASP A 263 -6.67 31.45 -2.15
N LEU A 264 -7.03 31.53 -0.87
CA LEU A 264 -6.30 32.29 0.14
C LEU A 264 -5.45 31.45 1.12
N GLU A 265 -5.69 30.13 1.22
CA GLU A 265 -4.98 29.26 2.13
C GLU A 265 -4.21 28.16 1.37
N VAL A 266 -4.85 27.51 0.38
CA VAL A 266 -4.23 26.39 -0.34
C VAL A 266 -3.30 26.86 -1.45
N LEU A 267 -3.76 27.77 -2.31
CA LEU A 267 -2.95 28.27 -3.44
C LEU A 267 -1.65 28.97 -3.00
N PRO A 268 -1.65 29.90 -2.01
CA PRO A 268 -0.43 30.49 -1.54
C PRO A 268 0.57 29.47 -0.99
N HIS A 269 0.08 28.46 -0.26
CA HIS A 269 0.92 27.37 0.23
C HIS A 269 1.55 26.56 -0.91
N ALA A 270 0.75 26.21 -1.92
CA ALA A 270 1.24 25.46 -3.07
C ALA A 270 2.29 26.24 -3.88
N LEU A 271 2.07 27.54 -4.08
CA LEU A 271 3.05 28.43 -4.74
C LEU A 271 4.34 28.57 -3.93
N GLU A 272 4.24 28.61 -2.61
CA GLU A 272 5.41 28.58 -1.74
C GLU A 272 6.21 27.28 -1.87
N GLN A 273 5.54 26.13 -2.01
CA GLN A 273 6.21 24.85 -2.29
C GLN A 273 6.94 24.87 -3.64
N VAL A 274 6.37 25.50 -4.68
CA VAL A 274 7.05 25.66 -5.96
C VAL A 274 8.32 26.50 -5.80
N ARG A 275 8.24 27.65 -5.07
CA ARG A 275 9.40 28.50 -4.83
C ARG A 275 10.51 27.77 -4.04
N LYS A 276 10.13 27.07 -2.99
CA LYS A 276 11.07 26.24 -2.22
C LYS A 276 11.73 25.17 -3.08
N LEU A 277 10.95 24.47 -3.91
CA LEU A 277 11.49 23.47 -4.80
C LEU A 277 12.51 24.07 -5.77
N LYS A 278 12.19 25.22 -6.38
CA LYS A 278 13.12 25.92 -7.28
C LYS A 278 14.42 26.29 -6.54
N ALA A 279 14.30 26.86 -5.34
CA ALA A 279 15.47 27.24 -4.53
C ALA A 279 16.36 26.03 -4.19
N THR A 280 15.77 24.89 -3.78
CA THR A 280 16.59 23.69 -3.46
C THR A 280 17.36 23.16 -4.65
N VAL A 281 16.82 23.26 -5.87
CA VAL A 281 17.53 22.84 -7.08
C VAL A 281 18.63 23.83 -7.45
N ASP A 282 18.37 25.14 -7.34
CA ASP A 282 19.33 26.19 -7.63
C ASP A 282 20.51 26.16 -6.64
N GLU A 283 20.23 25.86 -5.39
CA GLU A 283 21.24 25.75 -4.31
C GLU A 283 21.90 24.37 -4.23
N ASN A 284 21.48 23.39 -5.03
CA ASN A 284 21.89 21.98 -4.97
C ASN A 284 21.61 21.32 -3.61
N ASP A 285 20.59 21.79 -2.88
CA ASP A 285 20.14 21.19 -1.61
C ASP A 285 19.23 19.99 -1.86
N PHE A 286 19.85 18.86 -2.22
CA PHE A 286 19.10 17.64 -2.53
C PHE A 286 18.49 16.96 -1.27
N GLU A 287 18.98 17.27 -0.06
CA GLU A 287 18.33 16.81 1.18
C GLU A 287 16.94 17.43 1.31
N GLU A 288 16.87 18.76 1.20
CA GLU A 288 15.61 19.47 1.29
C GLU A 288 14.71 19.18 0.07
N LEU A 289 15.30 19.05 -1.14
CA LEU A 289 14.54 18.64 -2.33
C LEU A 289 13.76 17.36 -2.10
N PHE A 290 14.44 16.30 -1.63
CA PHE A 290 13.76 15.01 -1.43
C PHE A 290 12.84 15.01 -0.21
N ARG A 291 13.10 15.85 0.79
CA ARG A 291 12.17 16.10 1.89
C ARG A 291 10.86 16.73 1.38
N LEU A 292 10.95 17.74 0.53
CA LEU A 292 9.79 18.38 -0.11
C LEU A 292 9.02 17.41 -1.02
N LEU A 293 9.74 16.58 -1.76
CA LEU A 293 9.13 15.55 -2.64
C LEU A 293 8.49 14.39 -1.86
N GLY A 294 8.60 14.39 -0.53
CA GLY A 294 7.95 13.37 0.29
C GLY A 294 8.63 12.00 0.26
N THR A 295 9.94 11.95 0.05
CA THR A 295 10.70 10.69 0.01
C THR A 295 10.99 10.09 1.39
N SER A 296 10.73 10.82 2.47
CA SER A 296 10.91 10.28 3.82
C SER A 296 9.79 9.26 4.14
N ASN A 297 10.17 8.15 4.76
CA ASN A 297 9.31 7.03 5.18
C ASN A 297 8.15 7.38 6.14
N THR A 298 7.85 8.64 6.38
CA THR A 298 6.87 9.13 7.36
C THR A 298 5.48 9.39 6.78
N SER A 299 5.33 9.46 5.46
CA SER A 299 4.03 9.69 4.84
C SER A 299 3.45 8.41 4.25
N ARG A 300 2.44 7.85 4.91
CA ARG A 300 1.57 6.85 4.29
C ARG A 300 0.44 7.58 3.56
N PRO A 301 0.13 7.23 2.30
CA PRO A 301 -1.09 7.71 1.68
C PRO A 301 -2.30 7.16 2.44
N MET A 302 -3.26 8.04 2.70
CA MET A 302 -4.50 7.71 3.38
C MET A 302 -5.51 7.08 2.42
N HIS A 303 -5.25 5.90 1.98
CA HIS A 303 -6.33 5.05 1.53
C HIS A 303 -6.68 4.15 2.70
N GLY A 304 -7.90 4.31 3.22
CA GLY A 304 -8.41 3.65 4.43
C GLY A 304 -8.51 2.13 4.34
N ASN A 305 -7.44 1.50 3.87
CA ASN A 305 -7.24 0.07 3.84
C ASN A 305 -6.10 -0.27 4.80
N GLU A 306 -6.41 -1.08 5.75
CA GLU A 306 -5.43 -1.71 6.64
C GLU A 306 -4.31 -2.44 5.86
N ASP A 307 -4.53 -2.71 4.58
CA ASP A 307 -3.64 -3.41 3.66
C ASP A 307 -2.98 -2.50 2.61
N ALA A 308 -3.16 -1.18 2.67
CA ALA A 308 -2.42 -0.23 1.81
C ALA A 308 -0.89 -0.25 2.06
N THR A 309 -0.45 -1.03 3.05
CA THR A 309 0.97 -1.38 3.22
C THR A 309 1.47 -2.33 2.13
N GLU A 310 0.57 -2.97 1.38
CA GLU A 310 0.93 -3.90 0.31
C GLU A 310 1.13 -3.20 -1.05
N ASP A 311 0.41 -2.10 -1.28
CA ASP A 311 0.68 -1.15 -2.38
C ASP A 311 1.49 0.06 -1.89
N GLY A 312 2.16 -0.07 -0.74
CA GLY A 312 3.09 0.92 -0.27
C GLY A 312 3.94 1.35 -1.45
N GLU A 313 3.95 2.64 -1.76
CA GLU A 313 4.89 3.20 -2.71
C GLU A 313 6.22 2.53 -2.44
N TYR A 314 6.53 1.50 -3.22
CA TYR A 314 7.88 1.04 -3.34
C TYR A 314 8.66 2.31 -3.68
N THR A 315 9.47 2.76 -2.74
CA THR A 315 10.62 3.53 -3.12
C THR A 315 11.33 2.60 -4.08
N SER A 316 11.09 2.80 -5.38
CA SER A 316 11.72 1.91 -6.35
C SER A 316 13.20 1.97 -6.04
N ALA A 317 13.92 0.88 -6.15
CA ALA A 317 15.36 0.91 -5.99
C ALA A 317 15.98 2.02 -6.84
N GLU A 318 15.36 2.31 -7.98
CA GLU A 318 15.64 3.43 -8.86
C GLU A 318 15.60 4.76 -8.13
N ARG A 319 14.51 5.03 -7.42
CA ARG A 319 14.35 6.27 -6.66
C ARG A 319 15.36 6.36 -5.52
N THR A 320 15.57 5.27 -4.79
CA THR A 320 16.51 5.23 -3.66
C THR A 320 17.94 5.49 -4.12
N VAL A 321 18.36 4.92 -5.24
CA VAL A 321 19.71 5.14 -5.79
C VAL A 321 19.87 6.55 -6.33
N VAL A 322 18.87 7.08 -7.05
CA VAL A 322 18.90 8.47 -7.56
C VAL A 322 18.96 9.49 -6.44
N GLU A 323 18.14 9.29 -5.40
CA GLU A 323 18.17 10.14 -4.21
C GLU A 323 19.52 10.11 -3.52
N ALA A 324 20.07 8.93 -3.25
CA ALA A 324 21.37 8.79 -2.61
C ALA A 324 22.51 9.38 -3.47
N ALA A 325 22.46 9.17 -4.78
CA ALA A 325 23.44 9.71 -5.71
C ALA A 325 23.43 11.23 -5.75
N LEU A 326 22.24 11.85 -5.81
CA LEU A 326 22.11 13.30 -5.80
C LEU A 326 22.53 13.93 -4.46
N LYS A 327 22.17 13.29 -3.33
CA LYS A 327 22.62 13.73 -2.00
C LYS A 327 24.13 13.63 -1.79
N ALA A 328 24.77 12.69 -2.48
CA ALA A 328 26.22 12.50 -2.45
C ALA A 328 26.98 13.43 -3.41
N ASP A 329 26.30 14.05 -4.37
CA ASP A 329 26.92 14.91 -5.37
C ASP A 329 27.21 16.32 -4.83
N GLY A 330 28.43 16.57 -4.37
CA GLY A 330 28.88 17.88 -3.93
C GLY A 330 29.07 18.91 -5.05
N SER A 331 29.06 18.48 -6.33
CA SER A 331 29.22 19.38 -7.49
C SER A 331 27.91 19.96 -8.02
N GLY A 332 26.77 19.34 -7.69
CA GLY A 332 25.45 19.67 -8.24
C GLY A 332 25.31 19.41 -9.74
N GLN A 333 26.28 18.73 -10.39
CA GLN A 333 26.23 18.49 -11.83
C GLN A 333 25.50 17.20 -12.22
N LEU A 334 25.36 16.27 -11.25
CA LEU A 334 24.75 14.95 -11.51
C LEU A 334 23.30 15.04 -11.95
N VAL A 335 22.59 16.07 -11.49
CA VAL A 335 21.19 16.33 -11.89
C VAL A 335 21.03 16.51 -13.40
N LYS A 336 22.08 16.96 -14.09
CA LYS A 336 22.09 17.15 -15.54
C LYS A 336 22.35 15.85 -16.34
N PHE A 337 22.73 14.77 -15.65
CA PHE A 337 22.94 13.48 -16.32
C PHE A 337 21.62 12.89 -16.80
N PRO A 338 21.49 12.48 -18.08
CA PRO A 338 20.19 12.12 -18.66
C PRO A 338 19.40 11.05 -17.91
N PHE A 339 20.08 10.03 -17.39
CA PHE A 339 19.42 8.98 -16.61
C PHE A 339 18.85 9.54 -15.31
N ILE A 340 19.66 10.24 -14.52
CA ILE A 340 19.27 10.86 -13.24
C ILE A 340 18.17 11.87 -13.48
N ASN A 341 18.35 12.73 -14.49
CA ASN A 341 17.36 13.73 -14.85
C ASN A 341 16.00 13.10 -15.21
N ASN A 342 15.99 12.08 -16.06
CA ASN A 342 14.75 11.40 -16.44
C ASN A 342 14.05 10.76 -15.23
N GLN A 343 14.78 10.22 -14.27
CA GLN A 343 14.19 9.67 -13.05
C GLN A 343 13.65 10.77 -12.14
N LEU A 344 14.42 11.85 -11.96
CA LEU A 344 13.98 13.00 -11.20
C LEU A 344 12.71 13.63 -11.80
N GLN A 345 12.66 13.79 -13.12
CA GLN A 345 11.47 14.28 -13.83
C GLN A 345 10.23 13.42 -13.58
N ARG A 346 10.38 12.11 -13.49
CA ARG A 346 9.27 11.21 -13.14
C ARG A 346 8.77 11.43 -11.70
N ILE A 347 9.70 11.61 -10.76
CA ILE A 347 9.36 11.91 -9.36
C ILE A 347 8.66 13.27 -9.28
N LEU A 348 9.22 14.29 -9.93
CA LEU A 348 8.66 15.63 -10.00
C LEU A 348 7.28 15.65 -10.66
N CYS A 349 7.05 14.85 -11.69
CA CYS A 349 5.73 14.75 -12.33
C CYS A 349 4.64 14.31 -11.37
N ARG A 350 4.90 13.28 -10.57
CA ARG A 350 3.95 12.80 -9.55
C ARG A 350 3.71 13.86 -8.47
N TRP A 351 4.78 14.47 -8.00
CA TRP A 351 4.70 15.54 -7.02
C TRP A 351 3.93 16.75 -7.58
N ALA A 352 4.26 17.18 -8.81
CA ALA A 352 3.59 18.29 -9.48
C ALA A 352 2.09 18.02 -9.66
N TYR A 353 1.70 16.81 -10.05
CA TYR A 353 0.30 16.43 -10.15
C TYR A 353 -0.41 16.58 -8.80
N LYS A 354 0.17 16.05 -7.71
CA LYS A 354 -0.40 16.16 -6.36
C LYS A 354 -0.46 17.62 -5.89
N LEU A 355 0.60 18.39 -6.15
CA LEU A 355 0.62 19.82 -5.82
C LEU A 355 -0.50 20.57 -6.56
N CYS A 356 -0.66 20.34 -7.85
CA CYS A 356 -1.67 20.98 -8.68
C CYS A 356 -3.11 20.57 -8.33
N THR A 357 -3.32 19.33 -7.87
CA THR A 357 -4.68 18.82 -7.61
C THR A 357 -5.04 18.77 -6.13
N ALA A 358 -4.06 18.76 -5.23
CA ALA A 358 -4.26 18.59 -3.80
C ALA A 358 -3.58 19.66 -2.93
N GLY A 359 -2.90 20.64 -3.53
CA GLY A 359 -2.25 21.73 -2.82
C GLY A 359 -0.95 21.37 -2.12
N GLY A 360 -0.50 20.11 -2.15
CA GLY A 360 0.81 19.67 -1.70
C GLY A 360 1.11 19.86 -0.21
N PHE A 361 0.11 19.94 0.64
CA PHE A 361 0.29 20.04 2.08
C PHE A 361 0.01 18.71 2.79
N ARG A 362 0.54 18.58 3.99
CA ARG A 362 0.30 17.44 4.88
C ARG A 362 -0.54 17.86 6.06
N LEU A 363 -1.39 16.95 6.47
CA LEU A 363 -2.25 17.08 7.64
C LEU A 363 -1.77 16.13 8.74
N PRO A 364 -1.69 16.57 10.01
CA PRO A 364 -1.42 15.66 11.11
C PRO A 364 -2.53 14.60 11.19
N ALA A 365 -2.12 13.37 11.49
CA ALA A 365 -3.02 12.24 11.57
C ALA A 365 -2.83 11.48 12.89
N PHE A 366 -3.93 10.95 13.41
CA PHE A 366 -4.01 10.37 14.73
C PHE A 366 -4.80 9.07 14.71
N ALA A 367 -4.43 8.15 15.59
CA ALA A 367 -5.30 7.03 15.89
C ALA A 367 -6.53 7.54 16.67
N LEU A 368 -7.71 7.10 16.26
CA LEU A 368 -8.97 7.48 16.88
C LEU A 368 -9.16 6.69 18.19
N ALA A 369 -9.20 7.39 19.29
CA ALA A 369 -9.41 6.86 20.63
C ALA A 369 -10.74 7.36 21.22
N ASP A 370 -11.27 6.62 22.19
CA ASP A 370 -12.48 6.98 22.93
C ASP A 370 -12.17 7.68 24.26
N ASP A 371 -13.18 8.25 24.88
CA ASP A 371 -13.10 8.92 26.16
C ASP A 371 -13.27 7.99 27.39
N GLY A 372 -13.28 6.66 27.16
CA GLY A 372 -13.41 5.68 28.23
C GLY A 372 -12.25 5.71 29.23
N TYR A 373 -12.59 5.61 30.51
CA TYR A 373 -11.64 5.56 31.63
C TYR A 373 -11.99 4.52 32.69
N LEU A 374 -10.99 4.09 33.45
CA LEU A 374 -11.09 3.29 34.68
C LEU A 374 -10.29 3.96 35.80
N ALA A 375 -10.88 4.08 36.96
CA ALA A 375 -10.24 4.62 38.17
C ALA A 375 -10.55 3.75 39.38
N LEU A 376 -9.55 3.49 40.23
CA LEU A 376 -9.73 2.86 41.55
C LEU A 376 -9.57 3.91 42.63
N HIS A 377 -10.57 4.06 43.47
CA HIS A 377 -10.54 4.97 44.60
C HIS A 377 -11.25 4.36 45.81
N ASN A 378 -10.59 4.33 46.95
CA ASN A 378 -11.10 3.73 48.20
C ASN A 378 -11.62 2.29 48.00
N GLY A 379 -10.92 1.46 47.24
CA GLY A 379 -11.29 0.06 47.01
C GLY A 379 -12.48 -0.14 46.08
N ARG A 380 -13.01 0.90 45.47
CA ARG A 380 -14.08 0.85 44.47
C ARG A 380 -13.63 1.30 43.10
N VAL A 381 -14.03 0.55 42.08
CA VAL A 381 -13.75 0.91 40.65
C VAL A 381 -14.84 1.86 40.16
N TYR A 382 -14.42 2.96 39.60
CA TYR A 382 -15.23 3.93 38.85
C TYR A 382 -14.88 3.86 37.37
N SER A 383 -15.85 4.01 36.51
CA SER A 383 -15.63 3.95 35.08
C SER A 383 -16.61 4.83 34.32
N GLY A 384 -16.21 5.37 33.24
CA GLY A 384 -17.06 6.15 32.34
C GLY A 384 -16.67 6.01 30.90
N SER A 385 -17.65 6.20 30.02
CA SER A 385 -17.48 6.37 28.57
C SER A 385 -18.53 7.34 28.06
N ASN A 386 -18.26 8.05 27.00
CA ASN A 386 -19.13 9.07 26.42
C ASN A 386 -19.49 10.21 27.39
N TRP A 387 -18.56 10.59 28.24
CA TRP A 387 -18.71 11.70 29.18
C TRP A 387 -18.27 13.05 28.57
N MET A 388 -17.50 13.03 27.49
CA MET A 388 -17.12 14.21 26.76
C MET A 388 -18.30 14.80 25.95
N PRO A 389 -18.34 16.13 25.73
CA PRO A 389 -19.30 16.72 24.80
C PRO A 389 -19.06 16.22 23.37
N GLU A 390 -20.13 16.03 22.60
CA GLU A 390 -20.07 15.52 21.20
C GLU A 390 -19.33 16.43 20.23
N ASP A 391 -19.19 17.73 20.55
CA ASP A 391 -18.49 18.71 19.69
C ASP A 391 -17.06 19.01 20.15
N HIS A 392 -16.46 18.12 20.97
CA HIS A 392 -15.12 18.32 21.50
C HIS A 392 -14.19 17.14 21.20
N ALA A 393 -12.88 17.43 21.22
CA ALA A 393 -11.81 16.46 21.08
C ALA A 393 -10.72 16.70 22.13
N ILE A 394 -10.09 15.63 22.63
CA ILE A 394 -8.82 15.71 23.36
C ILE A 394 -7.71 15.38 22.37
N THR A 395 -6.79 16.31 22.18
CA THR A 395 -5.68 16.20 21.23
C THR A 395 -4.42 16.88 21.77
N SER A 396 -3.28 16.53 21.24
CA SER A 396 -1.99 17.22 21.49
C SER A 396 -1.81 18.48 20.63
N LEU A 397 -2.71 18.74 19.66
CA LEU A 397 -2.64 19.93 18.81
C LEU A 397 -2.94 21.22 19.62
N GLY A 398 -2.25 22.30 19.25
CA GLY A 398 -2.45 23.61 19.87
C GLY A 398 -3.68 24.38 19.38
N SER A 399 -4.32 23.93 18.29
CA SER A 399 -5.50 24.59 17.72
C SER A 399 -6.72 24.48 18.63
N ARG A 400 -7.47 25.59 18.77
CA ARG A 400 -8.72 25.61 19.56
C ARG A 400 -9.87 24.95 18.83
N ARG A 401 -9.92 25.10 17.52
CA ARG A 401 -10.92 24.49 16.63
C ARG A 401 -10.20 23.68 15.56
N LEU A 402 -10.83 22.61 15.13
CA LEU A 402 -10.29 21.71 14.12
C LEU A 402 -11.42 21.01 13.37
N LEU A 403 -11.09 20.44 12.19
CA LEU A 403 -11.96 19.50 11.50
C LEU A 403 -11.32 18.12 11.58
N GLU A 404 -12.03 17.16 12.11
CA GLU A 404 -11.64 15.76 12.01
C GLU A 404 -12.13 15.19 10.68
N VAL A 405 -11.31 14.44 9.99
CA VAL A 405 -11.57 13.89 8.66
C VAL A 405 -11.17 12.43 8.61
N ARG A 406 -12.15 11.57 8.34
CA ARG A 406 -11.93 10.15 8.07
C ARG A 406 -12.22 9.83 6.61
N TYR A 407 -11.35 9.04 5.98
CA TYR A 407 -11.60 8.56 4.62
C TYR A 407 -12.35 7.21 4.61
N PRO A 408 -13.18 6.95 3.57
CA PRO A 408 -13.46 7.84 2.44
C PRO A 408 -14.45 8.96 2.82
N ILE A 409 -14.23 10.15 2.27
CA ILE A 409 -15.14 11.28 2.43
C ILE A 409 -16.35 11.07 1.51
N ARG A 410 -17.54 11.01 2.06
CA ARG A 410 -18.80 10.77 1.33
C ARG A 410 -19.54 12.07 1.06
N ALA A 411 -19.45 13.02 2.02
CA ALA A 411 -20.11 14.32 1.96
C ALA A 411 -19.32 15.36 2.76
N LYS A 412 -19.69 16.62 2.63
CA LYS A 412 -19.09 17.73 3.40
C LYS A 412 -19.21 17.50 4.91
N ASP A 413 -20.28 16.83 5.36
CA ASP A 413 -20.54 16.54 6.76
C ASP A 413 -19.61 15.46 7.38
N ASP A 414 -18.87 14.74 6.57
CA ASP A 414 -17.82 13.83 7.07
C ASP A 414 -16.58 14.60 7.59
N LEU A 415 -16.52 15.92 7.36
CA LEU A 415 -15.54 16.83 7.98
C LEU A 415 -16.16 17.37 9.27
N LEU A 416 -15.81 16.76 10.41
CA LEU A 416 -16.45 17.03 11.71
C LEU A 416 -15.83 18.25 12.40
N PRO A 417 -16.58 19.34 12.62
CA PRO A 417 -16.08 20.50 13.34
C PRO A 417 -16.05 20.23 14.86
N LEU A 418 -14.85 20.32 15.44
CA LEU A 418 -14.59 19.99 16.85
C LEU A 418 -13.82 21.11 17.55
N LYS A 419 -14.09 21.28 18.85
CA LYS A 419 -13.34 22.13 19.75
C LYS A 419 -12.36 21.32 20.58
N SER A 420 -11.12 21.78 20.69
CA SER A 420 -10.14 21.13 21.58
C SER A 420 -10.47 21.38 23.04
N LEU A 421 -10.52 20.32 23.85
CA LEU A 421 -10.50 20.42 25.31
C LEU A 421 -9.06 20.63 25.78
N ASN A 422 -8.83 21.72 26.53
CA ASN A 422 -7.55 21.93 27.21
C ASN A 422 -7.40 20.95 28.40
N GLY A 423 -6.18 20.94 29.02
CA GLY A 423 -5.90 20.01 30.11
C GLY A 423 -6.72 20.24 31.36
N SER A 424 -6.93 21.51 31.75
CA SER A 424 -7.70 21.88 32.94
C SER A 424 -9.19 21.57 32.78
N ASP A 425 -9.77 21.91 31.62
CA ASP A 425 -11.17 21.61 31.32
C ASP A 425 -11.44 20.10 31.30
N THR A 426 -10.48 19.34 30.78
CA THR A 426 -10.58 17.87 30.78
C THR A 426 -10.59 17.30 32.18
N VAL A 427 -9.68 17.76 33.04
CA VAL A 427 -9.61 17.33 34.45
C VAL A 427 -10.89 17.70 35.22
N GLU A 428 -11.36 18.95 35.09
CA GLU A 428 -12.57 19.41 35.75
C GLU A 428 -13.81 18.60 35.34
N ARG A 429 -13.96 18.35 34.04
CA ARG A 429 -15.08 17.52 33.53
C ARG A 429 -15.02 16.10 34.06
N LEU A 430 -13.84 15.50 34.11
CA LEU A 430 -13.65 14.14 34.60
C LEU A 430 -13.94 14.08 36.12
N ILE A 431 -13.53 15.07 36.92
CA ILE A 431 -13.90 15.18 38.35
C ILE A 431 -15.42 15.23 38.49
N ASN A 432 -16.09 16.02 37.66
CA ASN A 432 -17.55 16.13 37.72
C ASN A 432 -18.24 14.81 37.34
N ASP A 433 -17.71 14.06 36.39
CA ASP A 433 -18.26 12.74 36.05
C ASP A 433 -18.04 11.72 37.19
N LEU A 434 -16.86 11.67 37.79
CA LEU A 434 -16.55 10.85 38.96
C LEU A 434 -17.48 11.18 40.14
N ARG A 435 -17.72 12.46 40.42
CA ARG A 435 -18.65 12.92 41.48
C ARG A 435 -20.10 12.45 41.25
N ARG A 436 -20.56 12.46 39.97
CA ARG A 436 -21.89 11.95 39.63
C ARG A 436 -22.04 10.47 39.95
N GLN A 437 -20.96 9.71 39.93
CA GLN A 437 -20.92 8.30 40.30
C GLN A 437 -20.72 8.08 41.82
N GLY A 438 -20.67 9.15 42.60
CA GLY A 438 -20.45 9.09 44.03
C GLY A 438 -19.00 8.90 44.48
N SER A 439 -18.05 9.24 43.60
CA SER A 439 -16.63 9.23 43.96
C SER A 439 -16.28 10.47 44.81
N SER A 440 -15.49 10.28 45.82
CA SER A 440 -14.86 11.35 46.58
C SER A 440 -13.53 11.81 46.01
N MET A 441 -13.06 11.20 44.90
CA MET A 441 -11.85 11.62 44.22
C MET A 441 -12.03 13.03 43.66
N SER A 442 -11.25 13.96 44.16
CA SER A 442 -11.35 15.38 43.78
C SER A 442 -10.01 16.06 43.61
N GLU A 443 -8.91 15.34 43.88
CA GLU A 443 -7.54 15.87 43.71
C GLU A 443 -7.24 15.99 42.22
N PRO A 444 -7.00 17.23 41.72
CA PRO A 444 -6.73 17.45 40.31
C PRO A 444 -5.51 16.65 39.81
N GLU A 445 -4.47 16.47 40.62
CA GLU A 445 -3.27 15.73 40.28
C GLU A 445 -3.54 14.25 40.07
N ALA A 446 -4.34 13.60 40.95
CA ALA A 446 -4.72 12.18 40.78
C ALA A 446 -5.56 11.96 39.50
N VAL A 447 -6.49 12.89 39.23
CA VAL A 447 -7.31 12.84 38.01
C VAL A 447 -6.47 13.13 36.77
N GLN A 448 -5.50 14.03 36.87
CA GLN A 448 -4.55 14.32 35.78
C GLN A 448 -3.78 13.06 35.37
N GLN A 449 -3.41 12.18 36.29
CA GLN A 449 -2.75 10.91 35.92
C GLN A 449 -3.65 10.01 35.06
N ILE A 450 -4.97 9.97 35.37
CA ILE A 450 -5.94 9.26 34.52
C ILE A 450 -6.01 9.88 33.15
N VAL A 451 -6.05 11.21 33.06
CA VAL A 451 -6.07 11.94 31.77
C VAL A 451 -4.82 11.60 30.95
N ILE A 452 -3.64 11.68 31.54
CA ILE A 452 -2.37 11.40 30.86
C ILE A 452 -2.26 9.91 30.44
N GLY A 453 -2.65 8.99 31.31
CA GLY A 453 -2.47 7.54 31.11
C GLY A 453 -3.53 6.87 30.24
N GLN A 454 -4.72 7.49 30.09
CA GLN A 454 -5.86 6.83 29.44
C GLN A 454 -6.56 7.67 28.37
N LEU A 455 -6.50 9.00 28.43
CA LEU A 455 -7.25 9.88 27.53
C LEU A 455 -6.34 10.67 26.59
N ARG A 456 -5.15 11.07 27.04
CA ARG A 456 -4.09 11.73 26.28
C ARG A 456 -2.97 10.76 25.95
N LEU A 457 -3.29 9.74 25.19
CA LEU A 457 -2.29 8.81 24.69
C LEU A 457 -1.49 9.46 23.54
N GLU A 458 -0.28 9.00 23.36
CA GLU A 458 0.60 9.54 22.32
C GLU A 458 0.02 9.24 20.92
N HIS A 459 0.01 10.27 20.06
CA HIS A 459 -0.47 10.19 18.68
C HIS A 459 -1.93 9.75 18.52
N THR A 460 -2.78 10.14 19.47
CA THR A 460 -4.22 9.89 19.43
C THR A 460 -5.04 11.18 19.40
N ILE A 461 -6.24 11.08 18.86
CA ILE A 461 -7.33 12.02 19.05
C ILE A 461 -8.48 11.31 19.73
N THR A 462 -8.94 11.84 20.86
CA THR A 462 -10.01 11.22 21.65
C THR A 462 -11.34 11.90 21.39
N LEU A 463 -12.34 11.14 20.96
CA LEU A 463 -13.68 11.60 20.61
C LEU A 463 -14.77 10.85 21.38
N HIS A 464 -15.92 11.50 21.51
CA HIS A 464 -17.17 10.85 21.92
C HIS A 464 -17.66 9.88 20.82
N SER A 465 -18.22 8.69 21.18
CA SER A 465 -18.59 7.66 20.19
C SER A 465 -19.63 8.10 19.17
N LYS A 466 -20.61 8.90 19.56
CA LYS A 466 -21.58 9.44 18.61
C LYS A 466 -20.95 10.39 17.59
N THR A 467 -19.88 11.06 17.98
CA THR A 467 -19.14 11.94 17.09
C THR A 467 -18.35 11.13 16.08
N ALA A 468 -17.57 10.15 16.54
CA ALA A 468 -16.83 9.24 15.68
C ALA A 468 -17.75 8.51 14.67
N ALA A 469 -18.93 8.07 15.12
CA ALA A 469 -19.89 7.39 14.27
C ALA A 469 -20.48 8.25 13.13
N LYS A 470 -20.43 9.60 13.22
CA LYS A 470 -21.00 10.48 12.18
C LYS A 470 -20.35 10.28 10.82
N ASN A 471 -19.04 10.11 10.78
CA ASN A 471 -18.30 9.80 9.54
C ASN A 471 -17.91 8.30 9.43
N GLY A 472 -18.50 7.46 10.29
CA GLY A 472 -18.28 6.01 10.28
C GLY A 472 -17.00 5.57 10.98
N GLY A 473 -16.41 6.41 11.83
CA GLY A 473 -15.26 6.05 12.66
C GLY A 473 -15.63 5.08 13.78
N ASP A 474 -14.75 4.14 14.06
CA ASP A 474 -14.80 3.25 15.21
C ASP A 474 -13.43 3.20 15.92
N TYR A 475 -13.38 2.55 17.11
CA TYR A 475 -12.15 2.54 17.90
C TYR A 475 -11.32 1.28 17.71
N ASP A 476 -11.47 0.61 16.58
CA ASP A 476 -10.64 -0.56 16.25
C ASP A 476 -9.27 -0.19 15.64
N PHE A 477 -8.84 1.03 15.90
CA PHE A 477 -7.61 1.68 15.39
C PHE A 477 -7.79 2.43 14.05
N ASP A 478 -8.95 3.00 13.81
CA ASP A 478 -9.11 3.93 12.71
C ASP A 478 -8.12 5.10 12.84
N VAL A 479 -7.61 5.54 11.71
CA VAL A 479 -6.73 6.70 11.63
C VAL A 479 -7.45 7.83 10.93
N VAL A 480 -7.44 8.99 11.55
CA VAL A 480 -8.10 10.20 11.06
C VAL A 480 -7.09 11.33 10.90
N CYS A 481 -7.32 12.23 9.97
CA CYS A 481 -6.53 13.43 9.85
C CYS A 481 -7.27 14.66 10.33
N VAL A 482 -6.52 15.73 10.56
CA VAL A 482 -7.03 16.95 11.18
C VAL A 482 -6.66 18.16 10.33
N VAL A 483 -7.68 18.97 9.99
CA VAL A 483 -7.50 20.32 9.44
C VAL A 483 -7.52 21.30 10.61
N GLU A 484 -6.41 21.97 10.85
CA GLU A 484 -6.23 22.88 11.99
C GLU A 484 -6.65 24.32 11.65
N GLU A 485 -7.38 24.97 12.54
CA GLU A 485 -7.78 26.37 12.40
C GLU A 485 -6.60 27.33 12.23
N GLN A 486 -5.47 27.05 12.90
CA GLN A 486 -4.29 27.91 12.78
C GLN A 486 -3.75 27.97 11.35
N ARG A 487 -3.92 26.90 10.59
CA ARG A 487 -3.43 26.80 9.22
C ARG A 487 -4.51 27.08 8.17
N PHE A 488 -5.74 26.71 8.46
CA PHE A 488 -6.90 26.82 7.55
C PHE A 488 -8.10 27.49 8.25
N PRO A 489 -7.97 28.75 8.70
CA PRO A 489 -9.01 29.42 9.48
C PRO A 489 -10.34 29.55 8.74
N ARG A 490 -10.33 29.82 7.42
CA ARG A 490 -11.54 29.98 6.62
C ARG A 490 -12.29 28.67 6.42
N TRP A 491 -11.52 27.61 6.17
CA TRP A 491 -12.11 26.29 6.01
C TRP A 491 -12.77 25.80 7.30
N VAL A 492 -12.08 25.96 8.43
CA VAL A 492 -12.64 25.60 9.72
C VAL A 492 -13.86 26.45 10.03
N GLU A 493 -13.82 27.77 9.81
CA GLU A 493 -14.96 28.66 10.04
C GLU A 493 -16.17 28.30 9.18
N ASP A 494 -15.98 28.01 7.90
CA ASP A 494 -17.06 27.57 7.02
C ASP A 494 -17.80 26.34 7.60
N ARG A 495 -17.05 25.34 8.08
CA ARG A 495 -17.66 24.14 8.66
C ARG A 495 -18.34 24.36 10.02
N PHE A 496 -17.86 25.30 10.82
CA PHE A 496 -18.51 25.69 12.07
C PHE A 496 -19.79 26.47 11.84
N SER A 497 -19.84 27.28 10.77
CA SER A 497 -21.00 28.12 10.42
C SER A 497 -22.07 27.38 9.65
N HIS A 498 -21.72 26.39 8.84
CA HIS A 498 -22.64 25.63 7.98
C HIS A 498 -22.70 24.16 8.44
N ARG A 499 -23.50 23.90 9.48
CA ARG A 499 -23.79 22.53 9.94
C ARG A 499 -25.01 22.00 9.19
N GLU A 500 -24.76 21.18 8.19
CA GLU A 500 -25.78 20.35 7.55
C GLU A 500 -25.85 18.98 8.26
N THR A 501 -27.00 18.41 8.37
CA THR A 501 -27.18 17.05 8.92
C THR A 501 -27.37 16.08 7.78
N PHE A 502 -26.33 15.32 7.47
CA PHE A 502 -26.46 14.18 6.55
C PHE A 502 -27.33 13.12 7.21
N SER A 503 -28.41 12.73 6.56
CA SER A 503 -29.25 11.63 7.09
C SER A 503 -28.57 10.29 6.80
N ASN A 504 -28.02 9.68 7.83
CA ASN A 504 -27.58 8.28 7.80
C ASN A 504 -28.81 7.33 7.81
N GLU A 505 -29.63 7.38 6.76
CA GLU A 505 -30.68 6.39 6.60
C GLU A 505 -30.03 5.00 6.40
N LYS A 506 -30.38 4.06 7.26
CA LYS A 506 -29.95 2.66 7.12
C LYS A 506 -30.35 2.14 5.75
N ASP A 507 -29.38 1.62 5.02
CA ASP A 507 -29.60 1.01 3.72
C ASP A 507 -30.59 -0.15 3.82
N LYS A 508 -31.76 -0.02 3.14
CA LYS A 508 -32.83 -1.01 3.12
C LYS A 508 -32.65 -2.07 2.05
N ARG A 509 -31.54 -2.06 1.31
CA ARG A 509 -31.29 -3.04 0.25
C ARG A 509 -31.22 -4.47 0.79
N LYS A 510 -31.73 -5.44 0.03
CA LYS A 510 -31.62 -6.85 0.38
C LYS A 510 -30.16 -7.25 0.53
N LYS A 511 -29.77 -7.70 1.72
CA LYS A 511 -28.45 -8.26 1.97
C LYS A 511 -28.37 -9.64 1.33
N ARG A 512 -27.32 -9.91 0.54
CA ARG A 512 -27.03 -11.24 0.04
C ARG A 512 -26.45 -12.05 1.19
N ARG A 513 -26.91 -13.26 1.40
CA ARG A 513 -26.31 -14.17 2.37
C ARG A 513 -24.99 -14.69 1.78
N SER A 514 -23.88 -14.14 2.22
CA SER A 514 -22.54 -14.57 1.86
C SER A 514 -22.01 -15.45 2.99
N ALA A 515 -21.62 -16.66 2.68
CA ALA A 515 -21.09 -17.63 3.64
C ALA A 515 -19.80 -18.25 3.07
N TRP A 516 -18.97 -18.86 3.91
CA TRP A 516 -17.68 -19.39 3.49
C TRP A 516 -17.81 -20.44 2.35
N TRP A 517 -18.91 -21.19 2.26
CA TRP A 517 -19.13 -22.17 1.20
C TRP A 517 -19.49 -21.58 -0.17
N ASN A 518 -19.95 -20.33 -0.23
CA ASN A 518 -20.20 -19.63 -1.50
C ASN A 518 -19.15 -18.54 -1.77
N LEU A 519 -17.99 -18.65 -1.14
CA LEU A 519 -16.92 -17.67 -1.25
C LEU A 519 -16.42 -17.43 -2.68
N PRO A 520 -16.33 -18.45 -3.58
CA PRO A 520 -16.00 -18.20 -4.99
C PRO A 520 -16.94 -17.20 -5.67
N GLN A 521 -18.26 -17.35 -5.50
CA GLN A 521 -19.27 -16.44 -6.07
C GLN A 521 -19.18 -15.04 -5.45
N VAL A 522 -18.94 -14.99 -4.13
CA VAL A 522 -18.77 -13.73 -3.41
C VAL A 522 -17.52 -13.01 -3.90
N ALA A 523 -16.41 -13.72 -4.09
CA ALA A 523 -15.15 -13.20 -4.55
C ALA A 523 -15.27 -12.54 -5.92
N VAL A 524 -15.83 -13.25 -6.88
CA VAL A 524 -16.01 -12.74 -8.25
C VAL A 524 -16.99 -11.56 -8.28
N SER A 525 -18.07 -11.62 -7.49
CA SER A 525 -19.05 -10.53 -7.40
C SER A 525 -18.48 -9.26 -6.74
N ALA A 526 -17.65 -9.42 -5.70
CA ALA A 526 -17.13 -8.31 -4.92
C ALA A 526 -16.08 -7.49 -5.68
N LYS A 527 -15.37 -8.08 -6.63
CA LYS A 527 -14.38 -7.36 -7.43
C LYS A 527 -14.97 -6.28 -8.34
N GLY A 528 -16.20 -6.43 -8.78
CA GLY A 528 -16.91 -5.45 -9.59
C GLY A 528 -17.49 -4.27 -8.80
N ASN A 529 -17.10 -4.05 -7.55
CA ASN A 529 -17.72 -3.05 -6.67
C ASN A 529 -17.49 -1.59 -7.08
N GLY A 530 -16.50 -1.31 -7.91
CA GLY A 530 -16.29 0.00 -8.55
C GLY A 530 -15.98 1.17 -7.63
N ILE A 531 -15.44 0.94 -6.42
CA ILE A 531 -15.15 2.00 -5.42
C ILE A 531 -14.40 3.17 -6.07
N GLY A 532 -13.30 2.89 -6.77
CA GLY A 532 -12.51 3.94 -7.43
C GLY A 532 -13.30 4.70 -8.50
N ILE A 533 -14.13 3.99 -9.27
CA ILE A 533 -14.97 4.59 -10.30
C ILE A 533 -16.03 5.50 -9.68
N ILE A 534 -16.66 5.07 -8.59
CA ILE A 534 -17.67 5.85 -7.87
C ILE A 534 -17.03 7.10 -7.27
N THR A 535 -15.87 6.97 -6.62
CA THR A 535 -15.14 8.09 -6.02
C THR A 535 -14.73 9.12 -7.07
N ASP A 536 -14.18 8.69 -8.21
CA ASP A 536 -13.79 9.58 -9.31
C ASP A 536 -15.03 10.29 -9.92
N LEU A 537 -16.15 9.59 -10.01
CA LEU A 537 -17.40 10.17 -10.51
C LEU A 537 -17.98 11.17 -9.51
N MET A 538 -17.96 10.87 -8.20
CA MET A 538 -18.36 11.83 -7.15
C MET A 538 -17.52 13.11 -7.22
N THR A 539 -16.20 12.95 -7.32
CA THR A 539 -15.28 14.07 -7.46
C THR A 539 -15.58 14.90 -8.71
N SER A 540 -15.91 14.23 -9.82
CA SER A 540 -16.30 14.90 -11.06
C SER A 540 -17.64 15.64 -10.93
N CYS A 541 -18.59 15.09 -10.18
CA CYS A 541 -19.85 15.77 -9.86
C CYS A 541 -19.59 17.06 -9.07
N MET A 542 -18.73 17.00 -8.06
CA MET A 542 -18.35 18.18 -7.28
C MET A 542 -17.66 19.24 -8.16
N ALA A 543 -16.74 18.84 -9.03
CA ALA A 543 -16.08 19.73 -9.98
C ALA A 543 -17.06 20.39 -10.98
N ALA A 544 -18.11 19.68 -11.34
CA ALA A 544 -19.16 20.18 -12.23
C ALA A 544 -20.23 21.05 -11.51
N GLY A 545 -20.08 21.29 -10.20
CA GLY A 545 -21.07 22.03 -9.40
C GLY A 545 -22.39 21.25 -9.21
N ARG A 546 -22.33 19.91 -9.22
CA ARG A 546 -23.48 19.01 -9.05
C ARG A 546 -23.36 18.18 -7.76
N PRO A 547 -23.38 18.82 -6.56
CA PRO A 547 -23.33 18.11 -5.29
C PRO A 547 -24.54 17.17 -5.10
N ASP A 548 -25.69 17.47 -5.70
CA ASP A 548 -26.87 16.62 -5.73
C ASP A 548 -26.57 15.21 -6.29
N LEU A 549 -25.81 15.13 -7.37
CA LEU A 549 -25.41 13.86 -7.99
C LEU A 549 -24.31 13.16 -7.17
N ALA A 550 -23.42 13.91 -6.55
CA ALA A 550 -22.41 13.35 -5.66
C ALA A 550 -23.06 12.68 -4.43
N GLU A 551 -24.13 13.28 -3.87
CA GLU A 551 -24.88 12.71 -2.73
C GLU A 551 -25.57 11.39 -3.11
N LEU A 552 -26.15 11.28 -4.32
CA LEU A 552 -26.69 10.01 -4.80
C LEU A 552 -25.64 8.91 -4.83
N LEU A 553 -24.43 9.25 -5.27
CA LEU A 553 -23.30 8.32 -5.35
C LEU A 553 -22.72 7.97 -3.98
N ALA A 554 -22.85 8.81 -2.96
CA ALA A 554 -22.38 8.53 -1.62
C ALA A 554 -23.02 7.25 -1.03
N LYS A 555 -24.31 7.02 -1.30
CA LYS A 555 -25.01 5.79 -0.92
C LYS A 555 -24.48 4.57 -1.69
N GLU A 556 -24.13 4.74 -2.94
CA GLU A 556 -23.54 3.68 -3.77
C GLU A 556 -22.09 3.37 -3.36
N LEU A 557 -21.34 4.39 -2.95
CA LEU A 557 -20.00 4.22 -2.39
C LEU A 557 -20.05 3.40 -1.09
N GLN A 558 -20.98 3.72 -0.19
CA GLN A 558 -21.14 2.95 1.04
C GLN A 558 -21.51 1.49 0.76
N ALA A 559 -22.42 1.24 -0.20
CA ALA A 559 -22.77 -0.11 -0.63
C ALA A 559 -21.56 -0.87 -1.21
N ALA A 560 -20.72 -0.20 -2.00
CA ALA A 560 -19.49 -0.79 -2.54
C ALA A 560 -18.49 -1.15 -1.44
N LEU A 561 -18.35 -0.31 -0.42
CA LEU A 561 -17.49 -0.58 0.75
C LEU A 561 -17.99 -1.78 1.56
N ASP A 562 -19.28 -1.93 1.67
CA ASP A 562 -19.93 -2.99 2.46
C ASP A 562 -20.23 -4.27 1.65
N ALA A 563 -19.91 -4.28 0.36
CA ALA A 563 -20.25 -5.38 -0.54
C ALA A 563 -19.77 -6.76 -0.05
N LEU A 564 -18.55 -6.83 0.48
CA LEU A 564 -17.99 -8.06 1.05
C LEU A 564 -18.62 -8.42 2.39
N LYS A 565 -18.87 -7.42 3.26
CA LYS A 565 -19.37 -7.65 4.61
C LYS A 565 -20.86 -8.02 4.62
N HIS A 566 -21.63 -7.33 3.79
CA HIS A 566 -23.10 -7.40 3.84
C HIS A 566 -23.74 -7.89 2.54
N GLY A 567 -22.93 -8.16 1.50
CA GLY A 567 -23.42 -8.58 0.19
C GLY A 567 -24.28 -7.53 -0.51
N THR A 568 -24.18 -6.26 -0.10
CA THR A 568 -24.85 -5.13 -0.74
C THR A 568 -24.02 -4.69 -1.95
N MET A 569 -24.59 -4.72 -3.14
CA MET A 569 -23.91 -4.24 -4.35
C MET A 569 -24.38 -2.83 -4.69
N PRO A 570 -23.47 -1.96 -5.20
CA PRO A 570 -23.90 -0.66 -5.69
C PRO A 570 -24.89 -0.79 -6.86
N ASN A 571 -25.82 0.15 -6.93
CA ASN A 571 -26.79 0.19 -8.03
C ASN A 571 -26.14 0.75 -9.31
N GLN A 572 -25.90 -0.14 -10.27
CA GLN A 572 -25.25 0.22 -11.53
C GLN A 572 -26.09 1.22 -12.36
N ASP A 573 -27.42 1.18 -12.28
CA ASP A 573 -28.29 2.12 -13.01
C ASP A 573 -28.07 3.55 -12.52
N VAL A 574 -27.91 3.75 -11.21
CA VAL A 574 -27.59 5.06 -10.62
C VAL A 574 -26.23 5.55 -11.13
N ILE A 575 -25.21 4.69 -11.07
CA ILE A 575 -23.84 5.03 -11.50
C ILE A 575 -23.84 5.40 -12.99
N VAL A 576 -24.50 4.61 -13.85
CA VAL A 576 -24.62 4.85 -15.30
C VAL A 576 -25.40 6.13 -15.57
N SER A 577 -26.49 6.37 -14.85
CA SER A 577 -27.29 7.59 -14.99
C SER A 577 -26.50 8.84 -14.67
N VAL A 578 -25.75 8.85 -13.57
CA VAL A 578 -24.89 9.98 -13.19
C VAL A 578 -23.77 10.17 -14.20
N ARG A 579 -23.13 9.09 -14.66
CA ARG A 579 -22.05 9.15 -15.67
C ARG A 579 -22.51 9.78 -17.00
N LYS A 580 -23.78 9.65 -17.36
CA LYS A 580 -24.33 10.31 -18.56
C LYS A 580 -24.53 11.81 -18.39
N GLN A 581 -24.63 12.30 -17.16
CA GLN A 581 -24.90 13.69 -16.83
C GLN A 581 -23.65 14.52 -16.53
N VAL A 582 -22.55 13.86 -16.16
CA VAL A 582 -21.31 14.53 -15.72
C VAL A 582 -20.12 13.99 -16.50
N ILE A 583 -19.30 14.91 -17.01
CA ILE A 583 -18.03 14.59 -17.67
C ILE A 583 -16.95 14.43 -16.60
N THR A 584 -16.11 13.42 -16.72
CA THR A 584 -14.97 13.25 -15.83
C THR A 584 -14.10 14.49 -15.81
N ALA A 585 -13.78 15.01 -14.62
CA ALA A 585 -12.93 16.17 -14.46
C ALA A 585 -11.61 15.99 -15.24
N PRO A 586 -11.18 16.98 -16.05
CA PRO A 586 -10.03 16.84 -16.95
C PRO A 586 -8.74 16.45 -16.23
N TRP A 587 -8.52 16.97 -15.05
CA TRP A 587 -7.34 16.70 -14.23
C TRP A 587 -7.33 15.28 -13.62
N LEU A 588 -8.48 14.66 -13.39
CA LEU A 588 -8.55 13.25 -12.95
C LEU A 588 -7.99 12.27 -14.00
N ARG A 589 -8.09 12.62 -15.28
CA ARG A 589 -7.55 11.78 -16.38
C ARG A 589 -6.01 11.73 -16.40
N LEU A 590 -5.36 12.62 -15.66
CA LEU A 590 -3.91 12.76 -15.61
C LEU A 590 -3.25 11.97 -14.46
N LYS A 591 -4.03 11.32 -13.58
CA LYS A 591 -3.52 10.65 -12.38
C LYS A 591 -2.61 9.44 -12.65
N ASP A 592 -2.73 8.82 -13.82
CA ASP A 592 -2.07 7.56 -14.14
C ASP A 592 -0.62 7.74 -14.64
N GLY A 593 0.19 8.48 -13.89
CA GLY A 593 1.65 8.40 -13.99
C GLY A 593 2.29 8.93 -15.27
N LYS A 594 1.71 9.93 -15.89
CA LYS A 594 2.33 10.60 -17.03
C LYS A 594 3.66 11.25 -16.66
N ARG A 595 4.55 11.37 -17.63
CA ARG A 595 5.81 12.11 -17.47
C ARG A 595 5.53 13.60 -17.29
N ALA A 596 6.46 14.32 -16.65
CA ALA A 596 6.31 15.75 -16.42
C ALA A 596 5.98 16.55 -17.68
N GLY A 597 6.62 16.22 -18.81
CA GLY A 597 6.36 16.84 -20.11
C GLY A 597 4.99 16.51 -20.72
N ASP A 598 4.32 15.47 -20.21
CA ASP A 598 2.99 15.06 -20.69
C ASP A 598 1.85 15.76 -19.93
N LEU A 599 2.15 16.48 -18.85
CA LEU A 599 1.16 17.26 -18.13
C LEU A 599 0.84 18.56 -18.89
N PRO A 600 -0.40 18.75 -19.36
CA PRO A 600 -0.76 19.97 -20.08
C PRO A 600 -0.59 21.21 -19.20
N LEU A 601 -0.13 22.30 -19.80
CA LEU A 601 0.06 23.57 -19.10
C LEU A 601 -1.28 24.15 -18.64
N HIS A 602 -2.32 23.95 -19.42
CA HIS A 602 -3.66 24.47 -19.16
C HIS A 602 -4.73 23.43 -19.45
N LEU A 603 -5.73 23.36 -18.58
CA LEU A 603 -6.93 22.53 -18.73
C LEU A 603 -8.14 23.39 -18.94
N THR A 604 -9.01 23.01 -19.88
CA THR A 604 -10.34 23.59 -19.96
C THR A 604 -11.20 23.04 -18.83
N VAL A 605 -11.58 23.90 -17.89
CA VAL A 605 -12.35 23.53 -16.69
C VAL A 605 -13.61 24.35 -16.59
N SER A 606 -14.63 23.84 -15.90
CA SER A 606 -15.83 24.58 -15.63
C SER A 606 -15.56 25.72 -14.62
N PRO A 607 -16.33 26.79 -14.60
CA PRO A 607 -16.18 27.89 -13.63
C PRO A 607 -16.29 27.42 -12.16
N THR A 608 -17.01 26.33 -11.91
CA THR A 608 -17.21 25.73 -10.59
C THR A 608 -16.09 24.80 -10.18
N ASP A 609 -15.19 24.45 -11.11
CA ASP A 609 -14.07 23.53 -10.83
C ASP A 609 -12.88 24.27 -10.19
N LYS A 610 -12.95 24.42 -8.86
CA LYS A 610 -11.90 25.07 -8.08
C LYS A 610 -10.57 24.30 -8.13
N ILE A 611 -10.58 22.96 -8.24
CA ILE A 611 -9.37 22.15 -8.36
C ILE A 611 -8.73 22.35 -9.74
N GLY A 612 -9.53 22.41 -10.80
CA GLY A 612 -9.02 22.70 -12.15
C GLY A 612 -8.41 24.11 -12.27
N ARG A 613 -9.00 25.11 -11.58
CA ARG A 613 -8.41 26.46 -11.50
C ARG A 613 -7.08 26.43 -10.73
N LEU A 614 -7.04 25.77 -9.57
CA LEU A 614 -5.82 25.57 -8.79
C LEU A 614 -4.72 24.91 -9.64
N TYR A 615 -5.08 23.84 -10.38
CA TYR A 615 -4.18 23.18 -11.31
C TYR A 615 -3.57 24.16 -12.32
N ASN A 616 -4.41 24.93 -13.00
CA ASN A 616 -3.96 25.83 -14.07
C ASN A 616 -2.96 26.89 -13.55
N VAL A 617 -3.22 27.46 -12.37
CA VAL A 617 -2.32 28.46 -11.76
C VAL A 617 -0.99 27.84 -11.38
N ILE A 618 -1.00 26.74 -10.63
CA ILE A 618 0.23 26.09 -10.15
C ILE A 618 1.03 25.53 -11.32
N ARG A 619 0.35 24.93 -12.32
CA ARG A 619 1.03 24.34 -13.48
C ARG A 619 1.79 25.40 -14.28
N LYS A 620 1.24 26.61 -14.39
CA LYS A 620 1.90 27.71 -15.05
C LYS A 620 3.20 28.11 -14.33
N GLU A 621 3.19 28.14 -13.02
CA GLU A 621 4.39 28.44 -12.20
C GLU A 621 5.45 27.33 -12.26
N LEU A 622 5.06 26.12 -12.60
CA LEU A 622 5.97 24.97 -12.77
C LEU A 622 6.53 24.86 -14.17
N ASP A 623 6.05 25.62 -15.15
CA ASP A 623 6.43 25.47 -16.56
C ASP A 623 7.92 25.66 -16.78
N ASP A 624 8.48 26.71 -16.20
CA ASP A 624 9.92 27.03 -16.31
C ASP A 624 10.81 25.95 -15.70
N PHE A 625 10.32 25.26 -14.67
CA PHE A 625 11.06 24.18 -14.02
C PHE A 625 11.27 22.96 -14.92
N PHE A 626 10.29 22.64 -15.75
CA PHE A 626 10.34 21.46 -16.63
C PHE A 626 11.02 21.73 -17.97
N SER A 627 11.13 22.99 -18.39
CA SER A 627 11.64 23.36 -19.70
C SER A 627 13.17 23.46 -19.80
N ASP A 628 13.88 23.66 -18.69
CA ASP A 628 15.26 24.19 -18.73
C ASP A 628 16.37 23.19 -18.37
N VAL A 629 16.06 21.91 -18.17
CA VAL A 629 17.10 20.92 -17.83
C VAL A 629 17.81 20.43 -19.08
N ARG A 630 18.94 21.07 -19.41
CA ARG A 630 19.80 20.65 -20.53
C ARG A 630 20.63 19.43 -20.14
N PRO A 631 20.58 18.33 -20.92
CA PRO A 631 21.39 17.16 -20.64
C PRO A 631 22.88 17.48 -20.74
N LEU A 632 23.66 17.03 -19.77
CA LEU A 632 25.11 17.03 -19.85
C LEU A 632 25.59 16.08 -20.93
N ALA A 633 26.51 16.54 -21.77
CA ALA A 633 27.07 15.75 -22.84
C ALA A 633 28.04 14.67 -22.34
N ASP A 634 28.74 14.90 -21.23
CA ASP A 634 29.75 14.00 -20.70
C ASP A 634 29.78 13.93 -19.16
N PHE A 635 29.39 12.78 -18.64
CA PHE A 635 29.38 12.48 -17.22
C PHE A 635 30.63 11.73 -16.73
N ARG A 636 31.52 11.34 -17.64
CA ARG A 636 32.69 10.47 -17.34
C ARG A 636 33.65 11.07 -16.32
N GLY A 637 33.75 12.39 -16.27
CA GLY A 637 34.60 13.07 -15.31
C GLY A 637 34.16 12.92 -13.84
N LEU A 638 32.90 12.59 -13.58
CA LEU A 638 32.33 12.55 -12.21
C LEU A 638 32.48 11.19 -11.52
N ILE A 639 32.53 10.08 -12.25
CA ILE A 639 32.41 8.74 -11.64
C ILE A 639 33.68 7.89 -11.75
N VAL A 640 34.55 8.09 -12.75
CA VAL A 640 35.57 7.08 -13.04
C VAL A 640 36.82 7.19 -12.17
N ASN A 641 36.98 6.26 -11.22
CA ASN A 641 38.20 6.05 -10.44
C ASN A 641 38.59 4.57 -10.28
N GLY A 642 38.09 3.67 -11.11
CA GLY A 642 38.49 2.27 -11.09
C GLY A 642 39.62 2.00 -12.10
N ARG A 643 40.53 1.07 -11.77
CA ARG A 643 41.52 0.54 -12.69
C ARG A 643 40.99 -0.74 -13.31
N PHE A 644 40.60 -0.68 -14.54
CA PHE A 644 40.14 -1.86 -15.30
C PHE A 644 41.10 -2.16 -16.43
N ASP A 645 41.34 -3.45 -16.64
CA ASP A 645 42.12 -3.95 -17.73
C ASP A 645 41.26 -4.17 -18.99
N ARG A 646 41.91 -4.55 -20.10
CA ARG A 646 41.22 -4.79 -21.37
C ARG A 646 40.26 -5.96 -21.30
N GLU A 647 40.56 -6.98 -20.50
CA GLU A 647 39.73 -8.16 -20.34
C GLU A 647 38.45 -7.78 -19.59
N MET A 648 38.55 -7.08 -18.43
CA MET A 648 37.39 -6.59 -17.68
C MET A 648 36.52 -5.66 -18.53
N TYR A 649 37.12 -4.77 -19.30
CA TYR A 649 36.39 -3.90 -20.23
C TYR A 649 35.59 -4.71 -21.26
N LYS A 650 36.22 -5.76 -21.84
CA LYS A 650 35.55 -6.66 -22.79
C LYS A 650 34.38 -7.40 -22.14
N GLU A 651 34.56 -7.96 -20.94
CA GLU A 651 33.55 -8.69 -20.21
C GLU A 651 32.35 -7.78 -19.80
N ALA A 652 32.64 -6.62 -19.26
CA ALA A 652 31.62 -5.64 -18.93
C ALA A 652 30.83 -5.19 -20.16
N GLY A 653 31.53 -5.08 -21.32
CA GLY A 653 30.93 -4.76 -22.61
C GLY A 653 29.98 -5.83 -23.11
N GLN A 654 30.32 -7.08 -22.91
CA GLN A 654 29.47 -8.21 -23.29
C GLN A 654 28.19 -8.22 -22.44
N ILE A 655 28.31 -8.06 -21.12
CA ILE A 655 27.16 -8.00 -20.20
C ILE A 655 26.24 -6.83 -20.55
N ALA A 656 26.80 -5.63 -20.72
CA ALA A 656 26.04 -4.44 -21.09
C ALA A 656 25.34 -4.61 -22.45
N THR A 657 25.96 -5.31 -23.39
CA THR A 657 25.42 -5.61 -24.72
C THR A 657 24.22 -6.55 -24.63
N VAL A 658 24.35 -7.65 -23.88
CA VAL A 658 23.26 -8.63 -23.68
C VAL A 658 22.07 -7.95 -23.04
N TYR A 659 22.30 -7.21 -21.95
CA TYR A 659 21.25 -6.45 -21.30
C TYR A 659 20.59 -5.43 -22.26
N GLY A 660 21.39 -4.68 -23.01
CA GLY A 660 20.88 -3.67 -23.93
C GLY A 660 20.01 -4.27 -25.05
N VAL A 661 20.38 -5.44 -25.59
CA VAL A 661 19.58 -6.16 -26.58
C VAL A 661 18.27 -6.64 -25.98
N ASN A 662 18.34 -7.34 -24.85
CA ASN A 662 17.18 -7.91 -24.20
C ASN A 662 16.17 -6.84 -23.79
N ILE A 663 16.63 -5.80 -23.13
CA ILE A 663 15.76 -4.72 -22.69
C ILE A 663 15.13 -3.94 -23.85
N SER A 664 15.89 -3.75 -24.95
CA SER A 664 15.38 -3.06 -26.15
C SER A 664 14.25 -3.84 -26.82
N LEU A 665 14.35 -5.17 -26.86
CA LEU A 665 13.31 -6.03 -27.42
C LEU A 665 12.05 -6.00 -26.55
N ILE A 666 12.24 -6.11 -25.24
CA ILE A 666 11.14 -6.05 -24.26
C ILE A 666 10.42 -4.70 -24.33
N LEU A 667 11.18 -3.59 -24.38
CA LEU A 667 10.62 -2.24 -24.47
C LEU A 667 9.81 -2.02 -25.75
N LYS A 668 10.29 -2.50 -26.90
CA LYS A 668 9.55 -2.43 -28.16
C LYS A 668 8.21 -3.18 -28.10
N LYS A 669 8.21 -4.37 -27.47
CA LYS A 669 6.98 -5.13 -27.29
C LYS A 669 6.03 -4.42 -26.33
N ARG A 670 6.56 -3.89 -25.24
CA ARG A 670 5.78 -3.08 -24.29
C ARG A 670 5.10 -1.90 -24.99
N GLU A 671 5.83 -1.15 -25.82
CA GLU A 671 5.27 -0.04 -26.61
C GLU A 671 4.15 -0.51 -27.55
N LYS A 672 4.35 -1.63 -28.24
CA LYS A 672 3.32 -2.23 -29.10
C LYS A 672 2.05 -2.51 -28.33
N TYR A 673 2.14 -3.22 -27.21
CA TYR A 673 0.96 -3.57 -26.41
C TYR A 673 0.34 -2.36 -25.69
N GLN A 674 1.13 -1.35 -25.34
CA GLN A 674 0.61 -0.08 -24.86
C GLN A 674 -0.30 0.60 -25.91
N GLN A 675 0.13 0.57 -27.18
CA GLN A 675 -0.69 1.08 -28.29
C GLN A 675 -1.94 0.22 -28.51
N GLU A 676 -1.80 -1.09 -28.48
CA GLU A 676 -2.94 -2.01 -28.62
C GLU A 676 -4.00 -1.84 -27.52
N VAL A 677 -3.57 -1.58 -26.27
CA VAL A 677 -4.48 -1.24 -25.16
C VAL A 677 -5.22 0.05 -25.45
N THR A 678 -4.54 1.06 -25.97
CA THR A 678 -5.13 2.36 -26.31
C THR A 678 -6.17 2.21 -27.43
N ASP A 679 -5.81 1.49 -28.49
CA ASP A 679 -6.69 1.26 -29.65
C ASP A 679 -7.92 0.43 -29.26
N ALA A 680 -7.73 -0.64 -28.53
CA ALA A 680 -8.83 -1.50 -28.08
C ALA A 680 -9.75 -0.78 -27.07
N GLN A 681 -9.22 0.12 -26.25
CA GLN A 681 -10.04 0.96 -25.38
C GLN A 681 -10.87 1.98 -26.19
N ALA A 682 -10.28 2.57 -27.22
CA ALA A 682 -11.00 3.46 -28.14
C ALA A 682 -12.11 2.70 -28.87
N GLU A 683 -11.83 1.50 -29.38
CA GLU A 683 -12.83 0.60 -30.00
C GLU A 683 -13.96 0.27 -29.04
N LEU A 684 -13.66 -0.09 -27.81
CA LEU A 684 -14.64 -0.39 -26.78
C LEU A 684 -15.55 0.82 -26.46
N ASN A 685 -14.97 2.01 -26.43
CA ASN A 685 -15.71 3.24 -26.17
C ASN A 685 -16.62 3.64 -27.36
N ALA A 686 -16.25 3.25 -28.58
CA ALA A 686 -17.02 3.53 -29.80
C ALA A 686 -18.12 2.48 -30.08
N CYS A 687 -18.09 1.32 -29.42
CA CYS A 687 -19.11 0.29 -29.60
C CYS A 687 -20.49 0.75 -29.15
N ASP A 688 -21.53 0.43 -29.93
CA ASP A 688 -22.91 0.61 -29.52
C ASP A 688 -23.18 -0.17 -28.22
N MET A 689 -23.85 0.49 -27.27
CA MET A 689 -24.22 -0.13 -25.99
C MET A 689 -25.12 -1.35 -26.15
N ASN A 690 -25.88 -1.42 -27.25
CA ASN A 690 -26.79 -2.52 -27.54
C ASN A 690 -26.12 -3.66 -28.32
N ASP A 691 -24.93 -3.47 -28.87
CA ASP A 691 -24.16 -4.55 -29.54
C ASP A 691 -23.28 -5.29 -28.55
N ALA A 692 -23.86 -6.25 -27.85
CA ALA A 692 -23.18 -7.08 -26.86
C ALA A 692 -22.03 -7.91 -27.48
N VAL A 693 -22.10 -8.29 -28.75
CA VAL A 693 -21.09 -9.12 -29.41
C VAL A 693 -19.85 -8.29 -29.74
N ALA A 694 -20.05 -7.13 -30.38
CA ALA A 694 -18.94 -6.22 -30.69
C ALA A 694 -18.23 -5.74 -29.42
N ARG A 695 -19.00 -5.37 -28.39
CA ARG A 695 -18.44 -4.97 -27.09
C ARG A 695 -17.63 -6.10 -26.44
N ARG A 696 -18.11 -7.33 -26.46
CA ARG A 696 -17.40 -8.49 -25.92
C ARG A 696 -16.07 -8.72 -26.64
N LYS A 697 -16.07 -8.58 -27.97
CA LYS A 697 -14.85 -8.73 -28.78
C LYS A 697 -13.83 -7.64 -28.46
N ALA A 698 -14.25 -6.37 -28.43
CA ALA A 698 -13.38 -5.25 -28.09
C ALA A 698 -12.84 -5.36 -26.66
N PHE A 699 -13.67 -5.80 -25.74
CA PHE A 699 -13.30 -6.02 -24.35
C PHE A 699 -12.24 -7.12 -24.20
N ARG A 700 -12.42 -8.27 -24.86
CA ARG A 700 -11.43 -9.35 -24.86
C ARG A 700 -10.10 -8.88 -25.44
N ARG A 701 -10.13 -8.18 -26.58
CA ARG A 701 -8.93 -7.62 -27.18
C ARG A 701 -8.16 -6.70 -26.22
N ARG A 702 -8.89 -5.77 -25.57
CA ARG A 702 -8.28 -4.87 -24.57
C ARG A 702 -7.64 -5.65 -23.42
N ASN A 703 -8.32 -6.64 -22.89
CA ASN A 703 -7.82 -7.40 -21.74
C ASN A 703 -6.60 -8.24 -22.09
N THR A 704 -6.61 -8.89 -23.25
CA THR A 704 -5.43 -9.61 -23.76
C THR A 704 -4.24 -8.66 -23.92
N ALA A 705 -4.46 -7.47 -24.51
CA ALA A 705 -3.40 -6.48 -24.65
C ALA A 705 -2.90 -5.97 -23.29
N LYS A 706 -3.78 -5.76 -22.30
CA LYS A 706 -3.39 -5.38 -20.92
C LYS A 706 -2.56 -6.45 -20.23
N ALA A 707 -2.96 -7.71 -20.33
CA ALA A 707 -2.22 -8.83 -19.76
C ALA A 707 -0.82 -8.94 -20.39
N ALA A 708 -0.73 -8.82 -21.71
CA ALA A 708 0.55 -8.81 -22.42
C ALA A 708 1.42 -7.62 -22.02
N LEU A 709 0.85 -6.42 -21.91
CA LEU A 709 1.57 -5.23 -21.45
C LEU A 709 2.16 -5.45 -20.07
N HIS A 710 1.35 -5.93 -19.12
CA HIS A 710 1.78 -6.22 -17.75
C HIS A 710 2.91 -7.26 -17.74
N TRP A 711 2.78 -8.34 -18.52
CA TRP A 711 3.81 -9.35 -18.62
C TRP A 711 5.15 -8.77 -19.12
N TYR A 712 5.13 -7.89 -20.13
CA TYR A 712 6.36 -7.24 -20.63
C TYR A 712 6.95 -6.22 -19.64
N GLU A 713 6.11 -5.58 -18.83
CA GLU A 713 6.60 -4.72 -17.74
C GLU A 713 7.32 -5.52 -16.66
N GLU A 714 6.75 -6.65 -16.25
CA GLU A 714 7.38 -7.57 -15.29
C GLU A 714 8.67 -8.17 -15.89
N ARG A 715 8.64 -8.57 -17.14
CA ARG A 715 9.81 -9.11 -17.84
C ARG A 715 10.96 -8.09 -17.90
N SER A 716 10.66 -6.83 -18.10
CA SER A 716 11.67 -5.76 -18.08
C SER A 716 12.38 -5.66 -16.73
N ARG A 717 11.63 -5.74 -15.64
CA ARG A 717 12.18 -5.74 -14.29
C ARG A 717 13.02 -6.98 -14.01
N GLN A 718 12.54 -8.13 -14.42
CA GLN A 718 13.26 -9.40 -14.26
C GLN A 718 14.60 -9.40 -15.00
N GLU A 719 14.62 -8.90 -16.22
CA GLU A 719 15.85 -8.84 -17.02
C GLU A 719 16.89 -7.95 -16.36
N MET A 720 16.49 -6.81 -15.83
CA MET A 720 17.40 -5.92 -15.09
C MET A 720 18.00 -6.62 -13.87
N ARG A 721 17.20 -7.37 -13.12
CA ARG A 721 17.68 -8.13 -11.96
C ARG A 721 18.67 -9.20 -12.33
N ASN A 722 18.34 -9.99 -13.33
CA ASN A 722 19.22 -11.05 -13.84
C ASN A 722 20.59 -10.49 -14.19
N MET A 723 20.64 -9.32 -14.84
CA MET A 723 21.90 -8.70 -15.21
C MET A 723 22.67 -8.12 -14.02
N ILE A 724 21.99 -7.57 -13.03
CA ILE A 724 22.61 -7.10 -11.78
C ILE A 724 23.26 -8.28 -11.05
N HIS A 725 22.57 -9.40 -10.93
CA HIS A 725 23.12 -10.62 -10.34
C HIS A 725 24.33 -11.12 -11.08
N LEU A 726 24.19 -11.23 -12.37
CA LEU A 726 25.29 -11.68 -13.23
C LEU A 726 26.54 -10.83 -13.02
N VAL A 727 26.40 -9.51 -13.04
CA VAL A 727 27.53 -8.59 -12.82
C VAL A 727 28.16 -8.81 -11.45
N ARG A 728 27.36 -8.93 -10.39
CA ARG A 728 27.85 -9.14 -9.02
C ARG A 728 28.58 -10.48 -8.89
N LYS A 729 27.98 -11.58 -9.35
CA LYS A 729 28.58 -12.91 -9.31
C LYS A 729 29.85 -12.99 -10.18
N TRP A 730 29.87 -12.29 -11.31
CA TRP A 730 31.07 -12.19 -12.11
C TRP A 730 32.22 -11.47 -11.40
N ALA A 731 31.91 -10.37 -10.73
CA ALA A 731 32.88 -9.64 -9.93
C ALA A 731 33.44 -10.52 -8.79
N GLU A 732 32.59 -11.25 -8.09
CA GLU A 732 32.99 -12.20 -7.03
C GLU A 732 33.89 -13.32 -7.57
N ARG A 733 33.50 -13.98 -8.67
CA ARG A 733 34.28 -15.08 -9.30
C ARG A 733 35.68 -14.65 -9.74
N LYS A 734 35.81 -13.43 -10.23
CA LYS A 734 37.08 -12.86 -10.69
C LYS A 734 37.91 -12.25 -9.55
N SER A 735 37.40 -12.28 -8.31
CA SER A 735 38.02 -11.59 -7.18
C SER A 735 38.41 -10.15 -7.49
N LYS A 736 37.60 -9.46 -8.29
CA LYS A 736 37.82 -8.09 -8.71
C LYS A 736 37.07 -7.13 -7.82
N ASN A 737 37.64 -5.96 -7.62
CA ASN A 737 37.02 -4.90 -6.85
C ASN A 737 35.74 -4.38 -7.55
N ALA A 738 34.69 -4.19 -6.80
CA ALA A 738 33.40 -3.64 -7.29
C ALA A 738 33.57 -2.27 -7.95
N TYR A 739 34.45 -1.43 -7.45
CA TYR A 739 34.79 -0.13 -8.05
C TYR A 739 35.38 -0.25 -9.46
N ASP A 740 36.24 -1.23 -9.68
CA ASP A 740 36.86 -1.45 -10.99
C ASP A 740 35.81 -1.95 -12.00
N TRP A 741 34.90 -2.85 -11.57
CA TRP A 741 33.78 -3.28 -12.38
C TRP A 741 32.81 -2.15 -12.70
N LEU A 742 32.53 -1.29 -11.71
CA LEU A 742 31.67 -0.13 -11.88
C LEU A 742 32.27 0.84 -12.91
N ALA A 743 33.60 1.08 -12.83
CA ALA A 743 34.31 1.92 -13.80
C ALA A 743 34.28 1.33 -15.21
N ALA A 744 34.47 0.02 -15.36
CA ALA A 744 34.40 -0.67 -16.65
C ALA A 744 32.98 -0.59 -17.26
N LEU A 745 31.96 -0.88 -16.49
CA LEU A 745 30.54 -0.76 -16.90
C LEU A 745 30.20 0.67 -17.32
N TYR A 746 30.64 1.63 -16.51
CA TYR A 746 30.41 3.04 -16.79
C TYR A 746 31.06 3.48 -18.11
N ALA A 747 32.32 3.12 -18.32
CA ALA A 747 33.06 3.46 -19.53
C ALA A 747 32.38 2.93 -20.79
N ILE A 748 31.69 1.78 -20.73
CA ILE A 748 30.98 1.18 -21.83
C ILE A 748 29.61 1.82 -22.02
N THR A 749 28.84 1.97 -20.96
CA THR A 749 27.44 2.41 -21.04
C THR A 749 27.32 3.88 -21.41
N CYS A 750 28.30 4.69 -21.08
CA CYS A 750 28.34 6.10 -21.50
C CYS A 750 28.58 6.32 -23.00
N LYS A 751 29.06 5.30 -23.70
CA LYS A 751 29.22 5.32 -25.19
C LYS A 751 28.01 4.71 -25.91
N GLY A 752 27.11 4.06 -25.19
CA GLY A 752 26.04 3.27 -25.76
C GLY A 752 24.66 3.93 -25.71
N SER A 753 23.65 3.14 -26.02
CA SER A 753 22.24 3.55 -26.00
C SER A 753 21.75 3.92 -24.58
N LYS A 754 20.74 4.78 -24.49
CA LYS A 754 20.11 5.24 -23.24
C LYS A 754 19.63 4.10 -22.33
N SER A 755 19.35 2.91 -22.89
CA SER A 755 18.82 1.76 -22.16
C SER A 755 19.85 1.00 -21.31
N THR A 756 21.13 1.09 -21.63
CA THR A 756 22.20 0.37 -20.91
C THR A 756 22.75 1.15 -19.71
N GLY A 757 22.55 2.45 -19.66
CA GLY A 757 23.07 3.30 -18.57
C GLY A 757 22.50 2.98 -17.19
N SER A 758 21.31 2.37 -17.11
CA SER A 758 20.67 2.02 -15.85
C SER A 758 21.42 0.96 -15.04
N ILE A 759 22.11 0.02 -15.70
CA ILE A 759 22.81 -1.07 -15.01
C ILE A 759 23.93 -0.56 -14.10
N VAL A 760 24.56 0.55 -14.46
CA VAL A 760 25.60 1.19 -13.64
C VAL A 760 25.07 1.62 -12.29
N PHE A 761 23.82 2.10 -12.24
CA PHE A 761 23.21 2.61 -11.02
C PHE A 761 22.72 1.51 -10.08
N TYR A 762 22.54 0.29 -10.58
CA TYR A 762 21.95 -0.80 -9.79
C TYR A 762 22.90 -1.95 -9.49
N ALA A 763 23.97 -2.10 -10.26
CA ALA A 763 24.92 -3.19 -10.08
C ALA A 763 25.65 -3.08 -8.72
N PHE A 764 26.21 -1.91 -8.41
CA PHE A 764 26.95 -1.62 -7.19
C PHE A 764 26.56 -0.23 -6.67
N PRO A 765 25.37 -0.06 -6.14
CA PRO A 765 24.83 1.27 -5.84
C PRO A 765 25.53 1.98 -4.70
N GLN A 766 26.00 1.28 -3.66
CA GLN A 766 26.73 1.89 -2.56
C GLN A 766 28.08 2.38 -3.02
N GLU A 767 28.78 1.57 -3.79
CA GLU A 767 30.09 1.91 -4.35
C GLU A 767 29.99 3.09 -5.32
N LEU A 768 28.94 3.13 -6.14
CA LEU A 768 28.66 4.25 -7.03
C LEU A 768 28.47 5.55 -6.23
N VAL A 769 27.66 5.51 -5.21
CA VAL A 769 27.37 6.68 -4.36
C VAL A 769 28.62 7.15 -3.63
N ASN A 770 29.44 6.22 -3.12
CA ASN A 770 30.73 6.54 -2.49
C ASN A 770 31.69 7.21 -3.49
N MET A 771 31.77 6.70 -4.73
CA MET A 771 32.59 7.30 -5.80
C MET A 771 32.13 8.71 -6.15
N ILE A 772 30.82 8.91 -6.25
CA ILE A 772 30.25 10.25 -6.49
C ILE A 772 30.66 11.21 -5.38
N ALA A 773 30.47 10.82 -4.11
CA ALA A 773 30.83 11.64 -2.97
C ALA A 773 32.32 12.02 -2.96
N GLU A 774 33.20 11.03 -3.15
CA GLU A 774 34.66 11.24 -3.17
C GLU A 774 35.07 12.19 -4.29
N ARG A 775 34.55 12.00 -5.49
CA ARG A 775 34.97 12.78 -6.67
C ARG A 775 34.38 14.18 -6.73
N THR A 776 33.22 14.39 -6.14
CA THR A 776 32.52 15.68 -6.19
C THR A 776 32.73 16.51 -4.91
N GLY A 777 33.45 15.96 -3.94
CA GLY A 777 33.63 16.61 -2.63
C GLY A 777 32.34 16.61 -1.79
N GLY A 778 31.44 15.68 -2.08
CA GLY A 778 30.18 15.53 -1.38
C GLY A 778 30.28 14.68 -0.10
N ARG A 779 29.13 14.32 0.46
CA ARG A 779 29.07 13.53 1.71
C ARG A 779 28.79 12.06 1.40
N PRO A 780 29.38 11.10 2.15
CA PRO A 780 28.98 9.71 2.07
C PRO A 780 27.51 9.54 2.44
N VAL A 781 26.76 8.82 1.63
CA VAL A 781 25.34 8.50 1.84
C VAL A 781 25.16 6.99 1.81
N THR A 782 24.42 6.44 2.80
CA THR A 782 24.08 5.02 2.81
C THR A 782 22.89 4.76 1.91
N VAL A 783 23.04 3.79 0.99
CA VAL A 783 21.99 3.38 0.08
C VAL A 783 21.22 2.21 0.69
N ALA A 784 20.05 2.46 1.23
CA ALA A 784 19.14 1.42 1.70
C ALA A 784 18.37 0.86 0.50
N ILE A 785 18.94 -0.09 -0.22
CA ILE A 785 18.22 -0.81 -1.28
C ILE A 785 17.52 -1.98 -0.61
N PRO A 786 16.19 -2.11 -0.75
CA PRO A 786 15.51 -3.36 -0.45
C PRO A 786 16.16 -4.44 -1.33
N ASP A 787 16.37 -5.64 -0.79
CA ASP A 787 16.89 -6.75 -1.55
C ASP A 787 16.09 -6.88 -2.85
N LEU A 788 16.75 -6.52 -3.95
CA LEU A 788 16.16 -6.53 -5.29
C LEU A 788 16.01 -7.94 -5.85
N VAL A 789 16.28 -8.94 -5.00
CA VAL A 789 16.71 -10.21 -5.51
C VAL A 789 16.03 -11.37 -4.80
N ASP A 790 15.08 -11.97 -5.49
CA ASP A 790 14.64 -13.33 -5.21
C ASP A 790 15.34 -14.26 -6.22
N GLY A 791 16.18 -15.14 -5.73
CA GLY A 791 16.92 -16.12 -6.51
C GLY A 791 18.43 -15.91 -6.50
N ASP A 792 19.17 -17.00 -6.56
CA ASP A 792 20.62 -17.02 -6.66
C ASP A 792 21.05 -17.26 -8.12
N VAL A 793 22.04 -16.51 -8.57
CA VAL A 793 22.69 -16.78 -9.85
C VAL A 793 23.99 -17.52 -9.62
N TYR A 794 24.15 -18.69 -10.21
CA TYR A 794 25.40 -19.40 -10.17
C TYR A 794 25.96 -19.68 -11.55
N ILE A 795 27.26 -19.92 -11.62
CA ILE A 795 27.99 -20.24 -12.84
C ILE A 795 28.63 -21.60 -12.64
N ASP A 796 28.31 -22.56 -13.48
CA ASP A 796 28.92 -23.89 -13.42
C ASP A 796 30.34 -23.92 -14.02
N GLU A 797 30.99 -25.10 -13.96
CA GLU A 797 32.36 -25.27 -14.45
C GLU A 797 32.49 -25.07 -15.97
N ASP A 798 31.42 -25.29 -16.72
CA ASP A 798 31.36 -25.10 -18.17
C ASP A 798 31.02 -23.66 -18.57
N GLY A 799 30.78 -22.77 -17.60
CA GLY A 799 30.45 -21.37 -17.81
C GLY A 799 28.98 -21.12 -18.10
N ASN A 800 28.08 -22.08 -17.83
CA ASN A 800 26.66 -21.86 -17.91
C ASN A 800 26.21 -21.06 -16.68
N VAL A 801 25.39 -20.05 -16.93
CA VAL A 801 24.84 -19.17 -15.91
C VAL A 801 23.38 -19.49 -15.72
N TYR A 802 23.01 -19.82 -14.51
CA TYR A 802 21.65 -20.17 -14.12
C TYR A 802 21.11 -19.22 -13.06
N LEU A 803 19.83 -18.89 -13.17
CA LEU A 803 19.05 -18.31 -12.09
C LEU A 803 18.32 -19.44 -11.36
N VAL A 804 18.53 -19.56 -10.05
CA VAL A 804 17.86 -20.54 -9.21
C VAL A 804 16.73 -19.83 -8.47
N ASP A 805 15.51 -20.11 -8.89
CA ASP A 805 14.30 -19.63 -8.21
C ASP A 805 13.67 -20.78 -7.43
N GLN A 806 13.13 -20.46 -6.26
CA GLN A 806 12.24 -21.39 -5.57
C GLN A 806 10.85 -21.29 -6.22
N VAL A 807 10.46 -22.33 -6.93
CA VAL A 807 9.16 -22.41 -7.61
C VAL A 807 8.38 -23.63 -7.16
N GLY A 808 7.06 -23.54 -7.17
CA GLY A 808 6.20 -24.70 -6.99
C GLY A 808 6.33 -25.63 -8.21
N ASP A 809 6.53 -26.94 -7.99
CA ASP A 809 6.67 -27.96 -9.04
C ASP A 809 5.34 -28.29 -9.77
N GLY A 810 4.27 -27.54 -9.51
CA GLY A 810 2.92 -27.89 -9.95
C GLY A 810 2.31 -29.06 -9.17
N GLN A 811 3.06 -29.67 -8.25
CA GLN A 811 2.64 -30.77 -7.38
C GLN A 811 2.70 -30.48 -5.87
N GLY A 812 3.13 -29.25 -5.43
CA GLY A 812 3.07 -28.73 -4.06
C GLY A 812 4.36 -28.81 -3.28
N GLN A 813 5.41 -29.19 -3.93
CA GLN A 813 6.74 -28.99 -3.36
C GLN A 813 7.33 -27.70 -3.91
N ILE A 814 7.99 -26.98 -3.05
CA ILE A 814 8.89 -25.90 -3.48
C ILE A 814 10.14 -26.62 -3.97
N ILE A 815 10.39 -26.52 -5.25
CA ILE A 815 11.60 -27.00 -5.89
C ILE A 815 12.47 -25.83 -6.29
N GLU A 816 13.75 -26.01 -6.24
CA GLU A 816 14.70 -25.10 -6.87
C GLU A 816 14.60 -25.32 -8.38
N ARG A 817 14.23 -24.27 -9.10
CA ARG A 817 14.18 -24.28 -10.52
C ARG A 817 15.35 -23.50 -11.08
N GLU A 818 16.18 -24.20 -11.82
CA GLU A 818 17.27 -23.60 -12.56
C GLU A 818 16.76 -23.07 -13.91
N THR A 819 16.91 -21.77 -14.12
CA THR A 819 16.65 -21.15 -15.42
C THR A 819 17.97 -20.78 -16.05
N PHE A 820 18.30 -21.41 -17.17
CA PHE A 820 19.48 -21.05 -17.94
C PHE A 820 19.36 -19.61 -18.44
N LEU A 821 20.33 -18.78 -18.12
CA LEU A 821 20.38 -17.38 -18.53
C LEU A 821 21.29 -17.20 -19.74
N MET A 822 22.49 -17.75 -19.68
CA MET A 822 23.49 -17.66 -20.72
C MET A 822 24.62 -18.64 -20.46
N GLN A 823 25.46 -18.84 -21.46
CA GLN A 823 26.71 -19.57 -21.33
C GLN A 823 27.88 -18.65 -21.66
N VAL A 824 28.90 -18.72 -20.85
CA VAL A 824 30.18 -18.06 -21.09
C VAL A 824 31.17 -19.08 -21.59
N THR A 825 31.51 -19.04 -22.84
CA THR A 825 32.48 -19.99 -23.40
C THR A 825 33.88 -19.78 -22.80
N ARG A 826 34.76 -20.78 -22.88
CA ARG A 826 36.16 -20.65 -22.47
C ARG A 826 36.91 -19.51 -23.17
N ARG A 827 36.43 -19.07 -24.33
CA ARG A 827 36.96 -17.93 -25.08
C ARG A 827 36.34 -16.60 -24.66
N GLY A 828 35.38 -16.60 -23.72
CA GLY A 828 34.70 -15.42 -23.21
C GLY A 828 33.56 -14.91 -24.12
N ASP A 829 33.04 -15.77 -24.98
CA ASP A 829 31.85 -15.45 -25.79
C ASP A 829 30.59 -15.79 -24.97
N LEU A 830 29.53 -15.00 -25.16
CA LEU A 830 28.27 -15.18 -24.46
C LEU A 830 27.25 -15.83 -25.41
N ILE A 831 26.64 -16.92 -24.94
CA ILE A 831 25.48 -17.55 -25.53
C ILE A 831 24.35 -17.38 -24.56
N TYR A 832 23.22 -16.78 -24.94
CA TYR A 832 22.13 -16.51 -24.02
C TYR A 832 20.79 -17.03 -24.58
N ASP A 833 19.89 -17.34 -23.64
CA ASP A 833 18.51 -17.73 -23.89
C ASP A 833 17.57 -16.62 -23.41
N HIS A 834 16.52 -16.36 -24.15
CA HIS A 834 15.55 -15.31 -23.88
C HIS A 834 14.47 -15.74 -22.86
N GLY A 835 14.75 -16.69 -21.97
CA GLY A 835 13.81 -17.19 -21.00
C GLY A 835 12.77 -18.13 -21.58
N ARG A 836 11.76 -18.49 -20.79
CA ARG A 836 10.89 -19.65 -20.93
C ARG A 836 10.24 -19.91 -22.30
N THR A 837 10.19 -18.97 -23.22
CA THR A 837 9.42 -19.07 -24.45
C THR A 837 10.20 -18.81 -25.73
N GLN A 838 11.45 -18.37 -25.67
CA GLN A 838 12.24 -18.13 -26.87
C GLN A 838 13.67 -18.58 -26.66
N ARG A 839 13.96 -19.81 -27.06
CA ARG A 839 15.33 -20.23 -27.27
C ARG A 839 15.84 -19.50 -28.50
N ILE A 840 16.81 -18.61 -28.32
CA ILE A 840 17.73 -18.29 -29.40
C ILE A 840 18.59 -19.53 -29.52
N HIS A 841 18.33 -20.37 -30.54
CA HIS A 841 19.14 -21.53 -30.77
C HIS A 841 20.60 -21.06 -30.81
N PRO A 842 21.52 -21.78 -30.15
CA PRO A 842 22.93 -21.50 -30.28
C PRO A 842 23.27 -21.52 -31.77
N VAL A 843 23.47 -20.34 -32.30
CA VAL A 843 24.07 -20.27 -33.63
C VAL A 843 25.51 -20.65 -33.42
N GLU A 844 25.97 -21.70 -34.07
CA GLU A 844 27.36 -22.03 -34.08
C GLU A 844 28.15 -20.83 -34.59
N PHE A 845 28.84 -20.17 -33.68
CA PHE A 845 29.70 -19.05 -33.97
C PHE A 845 31.02 -19.60 -34.57
N GLU A 846 31.20 -19.55 -35.83
CA GLU A 846 32.49 -19.90 -36.43
C GLU A 846 33.63 -19.00 -35.94
N SER A 847 33.36 -17.80 -35.46
CA SER A 847 34.36 -16.85 -34.95
C SER A 847 34.21 -16.41 -33.50
N GLY A 848 33.15 -16.78 -32.83
CA GLY A 848 32.93 -16.45 -31.42
C GLY A 848 32.82 -14.97 -31.09
N ARG A 849 32.28 -14.13 -31.96
CA ARG A 849 32.15 -12.68 -31.75
C ARG A 849 30.73 -12.20 -32.09
N ALA A 850 30.21 -11.36 -31.25
CA ALA A 850 28.97 -10.63 -31.46
C ALA A 850 29.23 -9.13 -31.36
N GLU A 851 28.62 -8.33 -32.23
CA GLU A 851 28.65 -6.88 -32.19
C GLU A 851 27.23 -6.36 -32.15
N VAL A 852 27.01 -5.31 -31.37
CA VAL A 852 25.73 -4.59 -31.36
C VAL A 852 25.89 -3.31 -32.14
N ARG A 853 25.13 -3.17 -33.24
CA ARG A 853 25.00 -1.94 -34.01
C ARG A 853 23.56 -1.46 -33.97
N ASP A 854 23.35 -0.20 -33.64
CA ASP A 854 22.02 0.44 -33.60
C ASP A 854 20.98 -0.34 -32.76
N GLY A 855 21.41 -0.94 -31.61
CA GLY A 855 20.56 -1.73 -30.74
C GLY A 855 20.20 -3.12 -31.30
N LYS A 856 20.92 -3.62 -32.32
CA LYS A 856 20.80 -4.96 -32.88
C LYS A 856 22.04 -5.77 -32.59
N LEU A 857 21.85 -7.03 -32.21
CA LEU A 857 22.94 -7.99 -32.07
C LEU A 857 23.34 -8.50 -33.48
N GLU A 858 24.58 -8.32 -33.87
CA GLU A 858 25.16 -8.84 -35.10
C GLU A 858 26.23 -9.89 -34.78
N LEU A 859 26.15 -11.05 -35.41
CA LEU A 859 27.15 -12.10 -35.27
C LEU A 859 28.23 -11.91 -36.36
N LEU A 860 29.49 -11.82 -35.96
CA LEU A 860 30.60 -11.65 -36.85
C LEU A 860 31.25 -12.98 -37.22
N GLY A 861 31.01 -13.48 -38.39
CA GLY A 861 31.74 -14.60 -38.99
C GLY A 861 32.91 -14.14 -39.88
N SER A 862 33.96 -14.94 -39.98
CA SER A 862 35.21 -14.56 -40.59
C SER A 862 35.16 -14.29 -42.15
N LYS A 863 34.04 -14.58 -42.82
CA LYS A 863 33.90 -14.38 -44.31
C LYS A 863 32.48 -14.10 -44.81
N GLN A 864 31.49 -13.84 -43.95
CA GLN A 864 30.12 -13.52 -44.42
C GLN A 864 29.63 -12.18 -43.87
N LYS A 865 28.78 -11.51 -44.67
CA LYS A 865 28.09 -10.30 -44.23
C LYS A 865 27.38 -10.54 -42.88
N PRO A 866 27.35 -9.59 -41.93
CA PRO A 866 26.71 -9.74 -40.65
C PRO A 866 25.27 -10.21 -40.84
N LYS A 867 24.92 -11.36 -40.24
CA LYS A 867 23.53 -11.81 -40.15
C LYS A 867 22.90 -11.14 -38.96
N VAL A 868 21.96 -10.27 -39.23
CA VAL A 868 21.10 -9.71 -38.18
C VAL A 868 20.16 -10.83 -37.69
N LEU A 869 20.39 -11.34 -36.51
CA LEU A 869 19.45 -12.22 -35.85
C LEU A 869 18.27 -11.38 -35.36
N LYS A 870 17.20 -11.39 -36.14
CA LYS A 870 15.90 -11.01 -35.56
C LYS A 870 15.50 -12.14 -34.64
N PRO A 871 15.13 -11.87 -33.36
CA PRO A 871 14.49 -12.88 -32.57
C PRO A 871 13.23 -13.32 -33.34
N LYS A 872 13.14 -14.61 -33.69
CA LYS A 872 11.88 -15.18 -34.12
C LYS A 872 10.95 -15.13 -32.92
N LEU A 873 10.06 -14.17 -32.92
CA LEU A 873 8.86 -14.26 -32.13
C LEU A 873 8.04 -15.35 -32.81
N GLU A 874 7.92 -16.52 -32.18
CA GLU A 874 6.85 -17.43 -32.56
C GLU A 874 5.56 -16.67 -32.26
N ASP A 875 4.78 -16.45 -33.31
CA ASP A 875 3.41 -15.99 -33.16
C ASP A 875 2.67 -17.09 -32.40
N ASP A 876 2.31 -16.76 -31.17
CA ASP A 876 1.43 -17.62 -30.38
C ASP A 876 0.17 -17.90 -31.19
N LYS A 877 -0.01 -19.17 -31.53
CA LYS A 877 -1.29 -19.69 -31.95
C LYS A 877 -2.20 -19.93 -30.79
#